data_71e48374502b1b8377374ec8edba9704
#
_entry.id   71e48374502b1b8377374ec8edba9704
#
_cell.length_a   1.000
_cell.length_b   1.000
_cell.length_c   1.000
_cell.angle_alpha   90.00
_cell.angle_beta   90.00
_cell.angle_gamma   90.00
#
_symmetry.space_group_name_H-M   'P 1'
#
loop_
_entity.id
_entity.type
_entity.pdbx_description
1 polymer ?
#
loop_
_entity_poly.entity_id
_entity_poly.type
_entity_poly.pdbx_seq_one_letter_code
_entity_poly.pdbx_strand_id
1 'polypeptide(L)'
;MTTKVAIAVVGSGPGGLSAAARAAEVGVSHVLLEQTAAHSNTIQKYQKGKHVMAEPNILPLRSPMRFEAGTREKILGEWAKGLAEHKVNIRYGSEVVGISGAKGDFHLKLQDGSEVLAENVILGIGLQGNPRRLGVPGDGLPCVQYTLDDPDEYKGETIVVVGAGDAAIENAVALSKQNTVYLVNRSGEFSRCKDGNLALILKTVEAGKVICLYSTQCASLAETPGGEKPYLLSLNTSTGDMQLPCDRIIARLGATPPRKFVESCGIKFPSSDPSSLPVLSTSYESNVPGLYVIGALGGYPLIKQAMNQGYEVVEFIRGNPVAPADEPLLAAKFAGIPGHRSVSDTLQAMQQRIPLFTEVNPLMFRELLLGSTIHVLNPGDVVFKRNDYTNSFYTIFNGGVEIQIDDNNPAKRIPLMPGQFFGEMGLLSGRRRTATVLAGKDCVLIETPRRDVLKLLSSVDAARAVIDQTFIVRAIQSGFAPQAKTADLLPIAAKSKMNRYKAGQVLFSEGDEADALHLVRSGSLAVLRAVGGREIVTSYVAAGNYVGEMGLMGNTRRSATVRATVATETISLDADTFAELLQKNPALRSELEETVRQRIASNTRLQGQDNAGALISFLLKQGLGEATDVLLIDETLCVGCDNCERACAATHGGTSRLDRAAGPTFANVHVPTSCRHCEDPHCMKDCPPDAIRRSPNGEVF
;
A
#
# COMPACT_ATOMS: atom_id res chain seq x y z
N MET A 1 23.27 -0.73 46.32
CA MET A 1 23.31 0.76 46.16
C MET A 1 22.62 1.12 44.85
N THR A 2 21.54 1.85 44.92
CA THR A 2 20.78 2.27 43.76
C THR A 2 21.62 3.32 43.03
N THR A 3 22.14 3.02 41.85
CA THR A 3 23.01 3.93 41.09
C THR A 3 22.12 4.92 40.33
N LYS A 4 22.18 6.21 40.71
CA LYS A 4 21.50 7.25 39.94
C LYS A 4 22.38 7.68 38.77
N VAL A 5 21.82 7.72 37.57
CA VAL A 5 22.50 8.17 36.34
C VAL A 5 21.79 9.35 35.71
N ALA A 6 22.48 10.15 34.92
CA ALA A 6 21.87 11.24 34.17
C ALA A 6 20.97 10.73 33.04
N ILE A 7 21.35 9.61 32.40
CA ILE A 7 20.60 9.02 31.27
C ILE A 7 20.50 7.52 31.44
N ALA A 8 19.27 6.98 31.49
CA ALA A 8 19.00 5.55 31.30
C ALA A 8 18.50 5.32 29.89
N VAL A 9 19.17 4.43 29.15
CA VAL A 9 18.76 4.01 27.81
C VAL A 9 18.16 2.60 27.91
N VAL A 10 16.95 2.42 27.43
CA VAL A 10 16.25 1.13 27.45
C VAL A 10 16.21 0.56 26.05
N GLY A 11 16.87 -0.60 25.87
CA GLY A 11 17.01 -1.31 24.62
C GLY A 11 18.30 -1.00 23.85
N SER A 12 19.06 -2.03 23.54
CA SER A 12 20.34 -1.96 22.82
C SER A 12 20.23 -2.12 21.31
N GLY A 13 19.10 -1.69 20.73
CA GLY A 13 18.97 -1.52 19.29
C GLY A 13 19.87 -0.38 18.75
N PRO A 14 19.93 -0.18 17.43
CA PRO A 14 20.83 0.82 16.82
C PRO A 14 20.75 2.22 17.47
N GLY A 15 19.54 2.70 17.76
CA GLY A 15 19.35 4.00 18.41
C GLY A 15 19.88 4.04 19.85
N GLY A 16 19.59 2.98 20.62
CA GLY A 16 20.07 2.89 22.00
C GLY A 16 21.58 2.74 22.11
N LEU A 17 22.20 1.96 21.21
CA LEU A 17 23.66 1.87 21.11
C LEU A 17 24.29 3.23 20.81
N SER A 18 23.74 3.96 19.85
CA SER A 18 24.23 5.30 19.49
C SER A 18 24.08 6.30 20.64
N ALA A 19 22.93 6.29 21.33
CA ALA A 19 22.68 7.16 22.48
C ALA A 19 23.65 6.87 23.62
N ALA A 20 23.83 5.61 23.98
CA ALA A 20 24.74 5.23 25.05
C ALA A 20 26.21 5.51 24.70
N ALA A 21 26.64 5.25 23.48
CA ALA A 21 27.98 5.58 23.00
C ALA A 21 28.23 7.11 23.00
N ARG A 22 27.22 7.89 22.59
CA ARG A 22 27.36 9.36 22.66
C ARG A 22 27.41 9.87 24.08
N ALA A 23 26.57 9.34 24.98
CA ALA A 23 26.63 9.70 26.40
C ALA A 23 28.01 9.38 27.01
N ALA A 24 28.56 8.20 26.68
CA ALA A 24 29.91 7.80 27.10
C ALA A 24 30.99 8.75 26.56
N GLU A 25 30.97 9.05 25.27
CA GLU A 25 31.93 9.93 24.58
C GLU A 25 31.98 11.35 25.21
N VAL A 26 30.81 11.87 25.61
CA VAL A 26 30.72 13.21 26.22
C VAL A 26 30.79 13.21 27.75
N GLY A 27 31.09 12.05 28.35
CA GLY A 27 31.29 11.91 29.81
C GLY A 27 30.01 12.03 30.63
N VAL A 28 28.83 11.83 30.05
CA VAL A 28 27.56 11.85 30.78
C VAL A 28 27.33 10.48 31.44
N SER A 29 27.00 10.49 32.74
CA SER A 29 26.69 9.24 33.46
C SER A 29 25.46 8.56 32.86
N HIS A 30 25.62 7.31 32.46
CA HIS A 30 24.58 6.58 31.75
C HIS A 30 24.57 5.09 32.10
N VAL A 31 23.45 4.43 31.77
CA VAL A 31 23.33 2.98 31.72
C VAL A 31 22.48 2.59 30.52
N LEU A 32 22.94 1.57 29.76
CA LEU A 32 22.17 0.94 28.69
C LEU A 32 21.63 -0.38 29.22
N LEU A 33 20.30 -0.53 29.28
CA LEU A 33 19.61 -1.69 29.78
C LEU A 33 19.11 -2.55 28.61
N GLU A 34 19.55 -3.81 28.57
CA GLU A 34 19.16 -4.77 27.53
C GLU A 34 18.59 -6.03 28.17
N GLN A 35 17.39 -6.42 27.74
CA GLN A 35 16.68 -7.60 28.27
C GLN A 35 17.37 -8.93 27.94
N THR A 36 18.10 -9.01 26.82
CA THR A 36 18.75 -10.23 26.33
C THR A 36 20.22 -10.31 26.75
N ALA A 37 20.83 -11.46 26.52
CA ALA A 37 22.25 -11.69 26.83
C ALA A 37 23.23 -11.02 25.82
N ALA A 38 22.72 -10.44 24.74
CA ALA A 38 23.53 -9.79 23.71
C ALA A 38 22.85 -8.51 23.22
N HIS A 39 23.66 -7.56 22.70
CA HIS A 39 23.14 -6.33 22.12
C HIS A 39 22.41 -6.61 20.79
N SER A 40 21.57 -5.65 20.37
CA SER A 40 20.94 -5.64 19.03
C SER A 40 20.12 -6.87 18.72
N ASN A 41 19.33 -7.34 19.67
CA ASN A 41 18.52 -8.57 19.59
C ASN A 41 17.74 -8.72 18.27
N THR A 42 17.20 -7.63 17.71
CA THR A 42 16.51 -7.64 16.42
C THR A 42 17.44 -8.07 15.28
N ILE A 43 18.68 -7.58 15.25
CA ILE A 43 19.66 -7.89 14.19
C ILE A 43 20.25 -9.28 14.44
N GLN A 44 20.44 -9.66 15.71
CA GLN A 44 20.82 -11.03 16.07
C GLN A 44 19.85 -12.08 15.49
N LYS A 45 18.55 -11.76 15.44
CA LYS A 45 17.49 -12.61 14.90
C LYS A 45 17.26 -12.50 13.38
N TYR A 46 18.10 -11.76 12.67
CA TYR A 46 18.10 -11.82 11.21
C TYR A 46 18.68 -13.16 10.78
N GLN A 47 18.27 -13.64 9.61
CA GLN A 47 18.85 -14.87 9.07
C GLN A 47 20.37 -14.72 8.90
N LYS A 48 21.09 -15.81 9.09
CA LYS A 48 22.55 -15.90 8.92
C LYS A 48 22.98 -15.40 7.53
N GLY A 49 24.04 -14.60 7.50
CA GLY A 49 24.55 -14.01 6.25
C GLY A 49 23.68 -12.93 5.63
N LYS A 50 22.57 -12.52 6.28
CA LYS A 50 21.71 -11.44 5.76
C LYS A 50 22.52 -10.18 5.56
N HIS A 51 22.43 -9.61 4.35
CA HIS A 51 23.00 -8.31 4.05
C HIS A 51 22.09 -7.20 4.58
N VAL A 52 22.62 -6.34 5.43
CA VAL A 52 21.93 -5.20 6.04
C VAL A 52 22.36 -3.93 5.32
N MET A 53 21.40 -3.22 4.76
CA MET A 53 21.63 -2.00 3.98
C MET A 53 21.80 -0.78 4.88
N ALA A 54 22.71 0.12 4.53
CA ALA A 54 22.92 1.39 5.23
C ALA A 54 22.05 2.52 4.62
N GLU A 55 20.74 2.29 4.58
CA GLU A 55 19.78 3.24 4.03
C GLU A 55 19.29 4.29 5.04
N PRO A 56 18.95 5.52 4.57
CA PRO A 56 19.21 6.07 3.23
C PRO A 56 20.72 6.33 3.01
N ASN A 57 21.24 5.97 1.83
CA ASN A 57 22.67 6.15 1.51
C ASN A 57 23.10 7.62 1.63
N ILE A 58 22.21 8.55 1.25
CA ILE A 58 22.44 9.98 1.26
C ILE A 58 22.50 10.59 2.68
N LEU A 59 21.90 9.92 3.69
CA LEU A 59 21.86 10.45 5.05
C LEU A 59 23.24 10.27 5.71
N PRO A 60 23.90 11.36 6.21
CA PRO A 60 25.14 11.22 6.96
C PRO A 60 24.91 10.50 8.30
N LEU A 61 25.86 9.72 8.74
CA LEU A 61 25.87 9.10 10.06
C LEU A 61 26.55 10.03 11.07
N ARG A 62 25.87 10.39 12.16
CA ARG A 62 26.40 11.21 13.26
C ARG A 62 26.84 10.39 14.46
N SER A 63 26.37 9.16 14.55
CA SER A 63 26.67 8.25 15.66
C SER A 63 28.18 8.06 15.86
N PRO A 64 28.69 8.00 17.10
CA PRO A 64 30.03 7.52 17.37
C PRO A 64 30.24 6.06 16.93
N MET A 65 29.16 5.26 16.94
CA MET A 65 29.17 3.89 16.47
C MET A 65 29.19 3.84 14.93
N ARG A 66 30.12 3.09 14.36
CA ARG A 66 30.20 2.94 12.90
C ARG A 66 29.05 2.09 12.36
N PHE A 67 28.55 2.43 11.18
CA PHE A 67 27.56 1.64 10.46
C PHE A 67 27.72 1.81 8.94
N GLU A 68 28.07 0.73 8.30
CA GLU A 68 28.14 0.57 6.83
C GLU A 68 27.31 -0.64 6.42
N ALA A 69 26.91 -0.70 5.14
CA ALA A 69 26.25 -1.89 4.61
C ALA A 69 27.17 -3.12 4.72
N GLY A 70 26.61 -4.25 5.11
CA GLY A 70 27.37 -5.46 5.28
C GLY A 70 26.54 -6.63 5.80
N THR A 71 27.18 -7.76 6.03
CA THR A 71 26.49 -8.91 6.61
C THR A 71 26.13 -8.65 8.07
N ARG A 72 25.07 -9.32 8.55
CA ARG A 72 24.67 -9.32 9.96
C ARG A 72 25.86 -9.48 10.92
N GLU A 73 26.70 -10.46 10.64
CA GLU A 73 27.84 -10.83 11.47
C GLU A 73 28.89 -9.71 11.54
N LYS A 74 29.19 -9.09 10.39
CA LYS A 74 30.13 -7.96 10.33
C LYS A 74 29.64 -6.79 11.18
N ILE A 75 28.36 -6.41 11.02
CA ILE A 75 27.76 -5.28 11.77
C ILE A 75 27.75 -5.54 13.27
N LEU A 76 27.31 -6.71 13.69
CA LEU A 76 27.30 -7.08 15.11
C LEU A 76 28.71 -7.06 15.72
N GLY A 77 29.72 -7.57 14.97
CA GLY A 77 31.11 -7.55 15.42
C GLY A 77 31.68 -6.13 15.52
N GLU A 78 31.36 -5.25 14.56
CA GLU A 78 31.77 -3.84 14.62
C GLU A 78 31.13 -3.10 15.79
N TRP A 79 29.84 -3.35 16.06
CA TRP A 79 29.16 -2.72 17.20
C TRP A 79 29.65 -3.24 18.55
N ALA A 80 30.00 -4.52 18.67
CA ALA A 80 30.63 -5.06 19.88
C ALA A 80 31.97 -4.36 20.16
N LYS A 81 32.80 -4.12 19.13
CA LYS A 81 34.03 -3.34 19.25
C LYS A 81 33.77 -1.91 19.67
N GLY A 82 32.83 -1.22 19.01
CA GLY A 82 32.45 0.15 19.34
C GLY A 82 31.97 0.31 20.79
N LEU A 83 31.17 -0.63 21.30
CA LEU A 83 30.77 -0.63 22.73
C LEU A 83 31.97 -0.69 23.68
N ALA A 84 32.97 -1.50 23.37
CA ALA A 84 34.19 -1.62 24.16
C ALA A 84 35.08 -0.36 24.03
N GLU A 85 35.29 0.16 22.83
CA GLU A 85 36.07 1.35 22.52
C GLU A 85 35.53 2.60 23.26
N HIS A 86 34.20 2.81 23.21
CA HIS A 86 33.55 3.92 23.91
C HIS A 86 33.29 3.64 25.40
N LYS A 87 33.63 2.46 25.91
CA LYS A 87 33.41 2.08 27.31
C LYS A 87 31.96 2.28 27.76
N VAL A 88 31.01 1.84 26.91
CA VAL A 88 29.57 1.97 27.19
C VAL A 88 29.20 1.15 28.42
N ASN A 89 28.52 1.78 29.39
CA ASN A 89 27.99 1.09 30.56
C ASN A 89 26.69 0.34 30.16
N ILE A 90 26.82 -0.93 29.76
CA ILE A 90 25.70 -1.78 29.35
C ILE A 90 25.46 -2.87 30.40
N ARG A 91 24.17 -3.13 30.71
CA ARG A 91 23.70 -4.25 31.55
C ARG A 91 22.82 -5.16 30.71
N TYR A 92 23.29 -6.36 30.48
CA TYR A 92 22.51 -7.43 29.81
C TYR A 92 21.60 -8.16 30.83
N GLY A 93 20.57 -8.86 30.32
CA GLY A 93 19.60 -9.58 31.16
C GLY A 93 18.77 -8.64 32.04
N SER A 94 18.66 -7.37 31.68
CA SER A 94 18.04 -6.32 32.48
C SER A 94 16.76 -5.83 31.79
N GLU A 95 15.67 -6.59 31.92
CA GLU A 95 14.37 -6.24 31.37
C GLU A 95 13.70 -5.17 32.24
N VAL A 96 13.38 -4.02 31.63
CA VAL A 96 12.63 -2.96 32.29
C VAL A 96 11.13 -3.27 32.17
N VAL A 97 10.49 -3.51 33.31
CA VAL A 97 9.06 -3.85 33.39
C VAL A 97 8.16 -2.67 33.77
N GLY A 98 8.73 -1.54 34.20
CA GLY A 98 7.98 -0.33 34.51
C GLY A 98 8.89 0.87 34.63
N ILE A 99 8.36 2.05 34.26
CA ILE A 99 9.00 3.35 34.39
C ILE A 99 8.00 4.29 35.04
N SER A 100 8.39 4.95 36.12
CA SER A 100 7.59 5.91 36.86
C SER A 100 8.43 7.13 37.24
N GLY A 101 7.80 8.20 37.70
CA GLY A 101 8.47 9.43 38.10
C GLY A 101 8.36 10.52 37.04
N ALA A 102 9.30 11.47 37.11
CA ALA A 102 9.34 12.64 36.24
C ALA A 102 10.78 13.03 35.94
N LYS A 103 10.99 14.03 35.06
CA LYS A 103 12.31 14.57 34.73
C LYS A 103 13.11 14.88 35.99
N GLY A 104 14.30 14.34 36.06
CA GLY A 104 15.20 14.45 37.20
C GLY A 104 15.08 13.32 38.22
N ASP A 105 14.00 12.57 38.23
CA ASP A 105 13.73 11.48 39.21
C ASP A 105 12.88 10.36 38.63
N PHE A 106 13.38 9.68 37.61
CA PHE A 106 12.76 8.47 37.05
C PHE A 106 13.21 7.22 37.79
N HIS A 107 12.26 6.33 38.04
CA HIS A 107 12.42 5.03 38.63
C HIS A 107 12.15 3.95 37.59
N LEU A 108 13.18 3.22 37.18
CA LEU A 108 13.10 2.10 36.24
C LEU A 108 13.12 0.79 37.02
N LYS A 109 12.00 0.09 37.08
CA LYS A 109 11.87 -1.21 37.74
C LYS A 109 12.29 -2.31 36.79
N LEU A 110 13.23 -3.17 37.21
CA LEU A 110 13.69 -4.32 36.45
C LEU A 110 12.92 -5.59 36.83
N GLN A 111 12.93 -6.62 35.97
CA GLN A 111 12.23 -7.88 36.16
C GLN A 111 12.77 -8.65 37.38
N ASP A 112 14.05 -8.51 37.69
CA ASP A 112 14.69 -9.13 38.86
C ASP A 112 14.35 -8.43 40.19
N GLY A 113 13.51 -7.40 40.17
CA GLY A 113 13.10 -6.61 41.33
C GLY A 113 14.07 -5.50 41.69
N SER A 114 15.21 -5.36 41.03
CA SER A 114 16.12 -4.24 41.23
C SER A 114 15.57 -2.95 40.53
N GLU A 115 16.15 -1.82 40.92
CA GLU A 115 15.73 -0.51 40.43
C GLU A 115 16.94 0.30 39.94
N VAL A 116 16.72 1.10 38.88
CA VAL A 116 17.67 2.09 38.38
C VAL A 116 17.02 3.47 38.47
N LEU A 117 17.74 4.43 39.03
CA LEU A 117 17.32 5.82 39.09
C LEU A 117 17.97 6.64 37.96
N ALA A 118 17.20 7.49 37.28
CA ALA A 118 17.69 8.29 36.19
C ALA A 118 17.07 9.67 36.15
N GLU A 119 17.81 10.66 35.66
CA GLU A 119 17.26 12.01 35.42
C GLU A 119 16.47 12.09 34.15
N ASN A 120 16.91 11.36 33.12
CA ASN A 120 16.26 11.26 31.81
C ASN A 120 16.23 9.79 31.35
N VAL A 121 15.22 9.44 30.56
CA VAL A 121 15.06 8.08 30.00
C VAL A 121 14.90 8.13 28.51
N ILE A 122 15.61 7.27 27.79
CA ILE A 122 15.54 7.10 26.35
C ILE A 122 15.02 5.71 26.03
N LEU A 123 13.83 5.60 25.41
CA LEU A 123 13.24 4.33 24.95
C LEU A 123 13.70 4.03 23.52
N GLY A 124 14.62 3.07 23.37
CA GLY A 124 15.09 2.53 22.09
C GLY A 124 14.69 1.07 21.87
N ILE A 125 13.51 0.65 22.38
CA ILE A 125 13.07 -0.75 22.45
C ILE A 125 12.57 -1.33 21.11
N GLY A 126 12.41 -0.49 20.09
CA GLY A 126 11.97 -0.92 18.75
C GLY A 126 10.56 -1.53 18.71
N LEU A 127 10.26 -2.27 17.65
CA LEU A 127 8.97 -2.93 17.43
C LEU A 127 9.07 -4.45 17.40
N GLN A 128 10.18 -5.01 16.98
CA GLN A 128 10.29 -6.42 16.61
C GLN A 128 10.30 -7.41 17.79
N GLY A 129 10.38 -6.93 18.99
CA GLY A 129 10.17 -7.76 20.19
C GLY A 129 8.75 -8.32 20.34
N ASN A 130 7.79 -7.76 19.61
CA ASN A 130 6.38 -8.13 19.64
C ASN A 130 5.85 -8.47 18.23
N PRO A 131 6.21 -9.65 17.67
CA PRO A 131 5.77 -10.05 16.34
C PRO A 131 4.26 -10.21 16.28
N ARG A 132 3.66 -9.78 15.18
CA ARG A 132 2.24 -10.01 14.92
C ARG A 132 1.99 -11.50 14.74
N ARG A 133 1.10 -12.05 15.55
CA ARG A 133 0.71 -13.45 15.51
C ARG A 133 -0.08 -13.78 14.24
N LEU A 134 -0.09 -15.06 13.87
CA LEU A 134 -0.89 -15.56 12.75
C LEU A 134 -2.39 -15.39 13.03
N GLY A 135 -2.79 -15.55 14.30
CA GLY A 135 -4.13 -15.21 14.78
C GLY A 135 -5.23 -16.14 14.29
N VAL A 136 -4.88 -17.39 13.98
CA VAL A 136 -5.82 -18.44 13.56
C VAL A 136 -5.78 -19.61 14.54
N PRO A 137 -6.84 -20.44 14.62
CA PRO A 137 -6.79 -21.67 15.38
C PRO A 137 -5.56 -22.52 15.00
N GLY A 138 -4.80 -22.97 16.00
CA GLY A 138 -3.57 -23.74 15.81
C GLY A 138 -2.28 -22.91 15.65
N ASP A 139 -2.31 -21.58 15.77
CA ASP A 139 -1.11 -20.74 15.65
C ASP A 139 -0.09 -20.92 16.78
N GLY A 140 -0.45 -21.62 17.85
CA GLY A 140 0.43 -22.00 18.96
C GLY A 140 1.17 -23.33 18.76
N LEU A 141 0.95 -24.02 17.65
CA LEU A 141 1.62 -25.28 17.36
C LEU A 141 3.13 -25.08 17.15
N PRO A 142 3.98 -26.10 17.54
CA PRO A 142 5.45 -25.96 17.48
C PRO A 142 6.02 -25.68 16.08
N CYS A 143 5.28 -26.00 15.03
CA CYS A 143 5.69 -25.76 13.65
C CYS A 143 5.57 -24.28 13.24
N VAL A 144 4.89 -23.42 14.03
CA VAL A 144 4.72 -22.00 13.72
C VAL A 144 5.87 -21.19 14.32
N GLN A 145 6.66 -20.58 13.44
CA GLN A 145 7.80 -19.76 13.81
C GLN A 145 7.60 -18.32 13.35
N TYR A 146 8.10 -17.38 14.13
CA TYR A 146 8.03 -15.92 13.82
C TYR A 146 9.39 -15.33 13.46
N THR A 147 10.46 -16.14 13.57
CA THR A 147 11.83 -15.81 13.17
C THR A 147 12.40 -16.95 12.33
N LEU A 148 13.41 -16.64 11.55
CA LEU A 148 14.22 -17.61 10.81
C LEU A 148 15.68 -17.25 11.04
N ASP A 149 16.41 -18.09 11.78
CA ASP A 149 17.80 -17.83 12.16
C ASP A 149 18.77 -18.36 11.10
N ASP A 150 18.73 -19.64 10.79
CA ASP A 150 19.54 -20.26 9.75
C ASP A 150 18.66 -21.04 8.74
N PRO A 151 18.47 -20.55 7.52
CA PRO A 151 17.66 -21.25 6.52
C PRO A 151 18.31 -22.58 6.07
N ASP A 152 19.61 -22.77 6.27
CA ASP A 152 20.31 -23.96 5.84
C ASP A 152 20.10 -25.18 6.77
N GLU A 153 19.49 -24.96 7.96
CA GLU A 153 19.07 -26.02 8.88
C GLU A 153 17.88 -26.83 8.35
N TYR A 154 17.07 -26.26 7.43
CA TYR A 154 15.86 -26.89 6.92
C TYR A 154 16.12 -27.48 5.53
N LYS A 155 15.89 -28.80 5.36
CA LYS A 155 16.15 -29.53 4.12
C LYS A 155 15.03 -30.50 3.80
N GLY A 156 14.54 -30.46 2.55
CA GLY A 156 13.51 -31.37 2.06
C GLY A 156 12.14 -31.17 2.70
N GLU A 157 11.91 -30.03 3.36
CA GLU A 157 10.64 -29.71 4.01
C GLU A 157 9.69 -28.98 3.03
N THR A 158 8.40 -29.10 3.29
CA THR A 158 7.36 -28.23 2.74
C THR A 158 7.13 -27.10 3.72
N ILE A 159 7.60 -25.90 3.39
CA ILE A 159 7.58 -24.73 4.29
C ILE A 159 6.63 -23.67 3.73
N VAL A 160 5.73 -23.19 4.59
CA VAL A 160 4.83 -22.09 4.24
C VAL A 160 5.32 -20.79 4.89
N VAL A 161 5.71 -19.84 4.07
CA VAL A 161 6.05 -18.48 4.52
C VAL A 161 4.81 -17.60 4.41
N VAL A 162 4.38 -16.98 5.51
CA VAL A 162 3.18 -16.14 5.54
C VAL A 162 3.57 -14.67 5.64
N GLY A 163 3.23 -13.89 4.62
CA GLY A 163 3.54 -12.46 4.51
C GLY A 163 4.11 -12.09 3.15
N ALA A 164 4.11 -10.79 2.83
CA ALA A 164 4.54 -10.25 1.53
C ALA A 164 5.47 -9.03 1.66
N GLY A 165 6.07 -8.81 2.82
CA GLY A 165 7.10 -7.79 3.05
C GLY A 165 8.51 -8.32 2.83
N ASP A 166 9.52 -7.43 2.90
CA ASP A 166 10.94 -7.76 2.65
C ASP A 166 11.40 -9.02 3.40
N ALA A 167 11.13 -9.12 4.70
CA ALA A 167 11.56 -10.26 5.49
C ALA A 167 10.90 -11.60 5.07
N ALA A 168 9.65 -11.58 4.61
CA ALA A 168 8.97 -12.76 4.11
C ALA A 168 9.62 -13.23 2.78
N ILE A 169 9.84 -12.29 1.88
CA ILE A 169 10.48 -12.54 0.58
C ILE A 169 11.88 -13.10 0.77
N GLU A 170 12.72 -12.46 1.57
CA GLU A 170 14.08 -12.90 1.84
C GLU A 170 14.11 -14.32 2.44
N ASN A 171 13.19 -14.60 3.38
CA ASN A 171 13.09 -15.94 3.98
C ASN A 171 12.62 -16.98 2.95
N ALA A 172 11.60 -16.68 2.14
CA ALA A 172 11.10 -17.58 1.11
C ALA A 172 12.19 -17.92 0.08
N VAL A 173 12.92 -16.92 -0.39
CA VAL A 173 14.01 -17.09 -1.36
C VAL A 173 15.17 -17.91 -0.75
N ALA A 174 15.54 -17.64 0.50
CA ALA A 174 16.63 -18.38 1.14
C ALA A 174 16.27 -19.87 1.34
N LEU A 175 15.05 -20.14 1.80
CA LEU A 175 14.56 -21.50 2.04
C LEU A 175 14.34 -22.30 0.76
N SER A 176 13.98 -21.64 -0.34
CA SER A 176 13.68 -22.30 -1.62
C SER A 176 14.89 -22.96 -2.30
N LYS A 177 16.10 -22.76 -1.75
CA LYS A 177 17.31 -23.41 -2.27
C LYS A 177 17.30 -24.93 -2.08
N GLN A 178 16.62 -25.42 -1.04
CA GLN A 178 16.65 -26.83 -0.67
C GLN A 178 15.33 -27.35 -0.06
N ASN A 179 14.24 -26.57 -0.15
CA ASN A 179 12.91 -26.91 0.35
C ASN A 179 11.84 -26.56 -0.69
N THR A 180 10.66 -27.15 -0.58
CA THR A 180 9.46 -26.73 -1.28
C THR A 180 8.84 -25.58 -0.51
N VAL A 181 8.77 -24.38 -1.12
CA VAL A 181 8.34 -23.17 -0.40
C VAL A 181 7.08 -22.60 -1.03
N TYR A 182 6.06 -22.43 -0.19
CA TYR A 182 4.84 -21.69 -0.50
C TYR A 182 4.92 -20.30 0.18
N LEU A 183 4.58 -19.24 -0.55
CA LEU A 183 4.51 -17.88 -0.01
C LEU A 183 3.06 -17.41 -0.04
N VAL A 184 2.46 -17.22 1.14
CA VAL A 184 1.08 -16.76 1.27
C VAL A 184 1.04 -15.25 1.30
N ASN A 185 0.48 -14.65 0.25
CA ASN A 185 0.25 -13.22 0.13
C ASN A 185 -1.25 -12.92 0.16
N ARG A 186 -1.70 -12.14 1.16
CA ARG A 186 -3.11 -11.74 1.29
C ARG A 186 -3.57 -10.77 0.19
N SER A 187 -2.65 -10.16 -0.52
CA SER A 187 -2.90 -9.22 -1.62
C SER A 187 -2.61 -9.90 -2.97
N GLY A 188 -3.16 -9.38 -4.05
CA GLY A 188 -2.87 -9.83 -5.42
C GLY A 188 -1.49 -9.42 -5.94
N GLU A 189 -0.75 -8.58 -5.19
CA GLU A 189 0.56 -8.06 -5.58
C GLU A 189 1.48 -7.82 -4.37
N PHE A 190 2.76 -7.62 -4.63
CA PHE A 190 3.76 -7.23 -3.63
C PHE A 190 3.87 -5.69 -3.55
N SER A 191 3.00 -5.04 -2.80
CA SER A 191 2.94 -3.56 -2.73
C SER A 191 3.80 -2.92 -1.64
N ARG A 192 4.41 -3.72 -0.74
CA ARG A 192 5.08 -3.23 0.47
C ARG A 192 6.57 -3.55 0.55
N CYS A 193 7.11 -4.28 -0.39
CA CYS A 193 8.53 -4.63 -0.43
C CYS A 193 9.34 -3.60 -1.21
N LYS A 194 10.65 -3.62 -1.00
CA LYS A 194 11.62 -2.82 -1.77
C LYS A 194 11.72 -3.37 -3.19
N ASP A 195 12.06 -2.50 -4.15
CA ASP A 195 12.15 -2.86 -5.57
C ASP A 195 13.12 -4.03 -5.84
N GLY A 196 14.26 -4.07 -5.13
CA GLY A 196 15.23 -5.18 -5.22
C GLY A 196 14.64 -6.51 -4.77
N ASN A 197 13.85 -6.52 -3.68
CA ASN A 197 13.17 -7.72 -3.20
C ASN A 197 11.99 -8.10 -4.09
N LEU A 198 11.30 -7.11 -4.66
CA LEU A 198 10.25 -7.35 -5.65
C LEU A 198 10.82 -8.08 -6.87
N ALA A 199 11.88 -7.55 -7.48
CA ALA A 199 12.54 -8.18 -8.62
C ALA A 199 13.04 -9.60 -8.29
N LEU A 200 13.59 -9.78 -7.08
CA LEU A 200 14.09 -11.06 -6.63
C LEU A 200 12.99 -12.12 -6.48
N ILE A 201 11.88 -11.77 -5.83
CA ILE A 201 10.79 -12.73 -5.61
C ILE A 201 10.09 -13.08 -6.91
N LEU A 202 9.83 -12.11 -7.78
CA LEU A 202 9.21 -12.36 -9.09
C LEU A 202 10.06 -13.33 -9.91
N LYS A 203 11.38 -13.11 -9.98
CA LYS A 203 12.32 -14.03 -10.64
C LYS A 203 12.32 -15.42 -10.01
N THR A 204 12.16 -15.51 -8.69
CA THR A 204 12.19 -16.79 -7.96
C THR A 204 10.89 -17.57 -8.16
N VAL A 205 9.76 -16.89 -8.23
CA VAL A 205 8.45 -17.46 -8.56
C VAL A 205 8.44 -17.93 -10.02
N GLU A 206 8.93 -17.10 -10.95
CA GLU A 206 9.08 -17.43 -12.37
C GLU A 206 9.92 -18.71 -12.57
N ALA A 207 11.02 -18.83 -11.82
CA ALA A 207 11.87 -20.02 -11.85
C ALA A 207 11.23 -21.26 -11.19
N GLY A 208 9.99 -21.19 -10.71
CA GLY A 208 9.28 -22.27 -10.03
C GLY A 208 9.86 -22.68 -8.66
N LYS A 209 10.77 -21.87 -8.09
CA LYS A 209 11.43 -22.15 -6.81
C LYS A 209 10.58 -21.78 -5.60
N VAL A 210 9.67 -20.82 -5.75
CA VAL A 210 8.69 -20.41 -4.75
C VAL A 210 7.31 -20.41 -5.38
N ILE A 211 6.34 -21.04 -4.75
CA ILE A 211 4.94 -21.05 -5.17
C ILE A 211 4.22 -19.93 -4.41
N CYS A 212 3.86 -18.85 -5.09
CA CYS A 212 3.15 -17.74 -4.46
C CYS A 212 1.63 -17.93 -4.53
N LEU A 213 0.98 -17.92 -3.37
CA LEU A 213 -0.47 -17.97 -3.22
C LEU A 213 -0.98 -16.56 -2.98
N TYR A 214 -1.39 -15.89 -4.05
CA TYR A 214 -1.93 -14.53 -4.01
C TYR A 214 -3.37 -14.51 -3.50
N SER A 215 -3.80 -13.35 -2.98
CA SER A 215 -5.16 -13.12 -2.45
C SER A 215 -5.62 -14.22 -1.48
N THR A 216 -4.66 -14.75 -0.69
CA THR A 216 -4.83 -15.94 0.15
C THR A 216 -4.60 -15.59 1.61
N GLN A 217 -5.44 -16.12 2.49
CA GLN A 217 -5.36 -15.94 3.94
C GLN A 217 -5.37 -17.29 4.66
N CYS A 218 -4.60 -17.38 5.75
CA CYS A 218 -4.67 -18.55 6.63
C CYS A 218 -6.00 -18.56 7.37
N ALA A 219 -6.63 -19.73 7.46
CA ALA A 219 -7.88 -19.95 8.17
C ALA A 219 -7.70 -20.77 9.47
N SER A 220 -6.95 -21.87 9.41
CA SER A 220 -6.65 -22.71 10.58
C SER A 220 -5.44 -23.59 10.30
N LEU A 221 -4.83 -24.10 11.37
CA LEU A 221 -3.74 -25.07 11.33
C LEU A 221 -4.06 -26.23 12.27
N ALA A 222 -3.87 -27.46 11.81
CA ALA A 222 -4.09 -28.67 12.58
C ALA A 222 -2.93 -29.65 12.44
N GLU A 223 -2.72 -30.47 13.46
CA GLU A 223 -1.85 -31.65 13.36
C GLU A 223 -2.54 -32.75 12.58
N THR A 224 -1.78 -33.48 11.77
CA THR A 224 -2.28 -34.61 10.93
C THR A 224 -1.43 -35.87 11.24
N PRO A 225 -1.63 -36.50 12.39
CA PRO A 225 -0.89 -37.74 12.74
C PRO A 225 -1.15 -38.83 11.68
N GLY A 226 -0.08 -39.30 11.05
CA GLY A 226 -0.17 -40.32 9.99
C GLY A 226 -0.55 -39.76 8.60
N GLY A 227 -0.65 -38.48 8.44
CA GLY A 227 -0.83 -37.79 7.13
C GLY A 227 0.47 -37.76 6.34
N GLU A 228 0.37 -37.26 5.08
CA GLU A 228 1.53 -37.04 4.19
C GLU A 228 2.58 -36.10 4.81
N LYS A 229 2.12 -35.08 5.52
CA LYS A 229 2.92 -34.15 6.30
C LYS A 229 2.34 -34.01 7.72
N PRO A 230 3.15 -33.60 8.70
CA PRO A 230 2.70 -33.57 10.12
C PRO A 230 1.63 -32.51 10.40
N TYR A 231 1.48 -31.51 9.51
CA TYR A 231 0.53 -30.41 9.69
C TYR A 231 -0.26 -30.15 8.41
N LEU A 232 -1.50 -29.68 8.59
CA LEU A 232 -2.41 -29.26 7.51
C LEU A 232 -2.84 -27.81 7.72
N LEU A 233 -2.43 -26.95 6.82
CA LEU A 233 -2.82 -25.54 6.82
C LEU A 233 -4.05 -25.34 5.92
N SER A 234 -5.15 -24.85 6.50
CA SER A 234 -6.34 -24.46 5.76
C SER A 234 -6.20 -22.99 5.32
N LEU A 235 -6.48 -22.72 4.07
CA LEU A 235 -6.30 -21.43 3.41
C LEU A 235 -7.60 -21.02 2.73
N ASN A 236 -7.99 -19.76 2.87
CA ASN A 236 -9.05 -19.14 2.08
C ASN A 236 -8.41 -18.43 0.89
N THR A 237 -8.66 -18.92 -0.31
CA THR A 237 -8.14 -18.35 -1.56
C THR A 237 -9.23 -17.59 -2.32
N SER A 238 -8.86 -16.85 -3.35
CA SER A 238 -9.82 -16.20 -4.25
C SER A 238 -10.73 -17.18 -5.00
N THR A 239 -10.30 -18.43 -5.15
CA THR A 239 -11.03 -19.51 -5.89
C THR A 239 -11.74 -20.51 -4.98
N GLY A 240 -11.66 -20.32 -3.65
CA GLY A 240 -12.27 -21.22 -2.67
C GLY A 240 -11.28 -21.68 -1.59
N ASP A 241 -11.72 -22.59 -0.75
CA ASP A 241 -10.89 -23.11 0.33
C ASP A 241 -9.88 -24.14 -0.20
N MET A 242 -8.65 -24.04 0.31
CA MET A 242 -7.54 -24.91 -0.04
C MET A 242 -6.93 -25.50 1.24
N GLN A 243 -6.53 -26.77 1.19
CA GLN A 243 -5.76 -27.42 2.24
C GLN A 243 -4.34 -27.70 1.75
N LEU A 244 -3.36 -27.29 2.55
CA LEU A 244 -1.95 -27.41 2.21
C LEU A 244 -1.22 -28.21 3.28
N PRO A 245 -0.80 -29.48 3.00
CA PRO A 245 0.06 -30.25 3.88
C PRO A 245 1.44 -29.59 3.99
N CYS A 246 1.95 -29.41 5.21
CA CYS A 246 3.24 -28.76 5.43
C CYS A 246 3.98 -29.31 6.66
N ASP A 247 5.29 -29.06 6.69
CA ASP A 247 6.16 -29.38 7.82
C ASP A 247 6.29 -28.18 8.76
N ARG A 248 6.22 -26.95 8.21
CA ARG A 248 6.54 -25.74 8.97
C ARG A 248 5.85 -24.51 8.41
N ILE A 249 5.55 -23.54 9.31
CA ILE A 249 5.05 -22.21 8.96
C ILE A 249 6.00 -21.16 9.51
N ILE A 250 6.43 -20.23 8.67
CA ILE A 250 7.25 -19.07 9.05
C ILE A 250 6.42 -17.82 8.81
N ALA A 251 5.86 -17.26 9.89
CA ALA A 251 5.00 -16.10 9.84
C ALA A 251 5.81 -14.79 9.92
N ARG A 252 5.84 -14.02 8.83
CA ARG A 252 6.54 -12.73 8.70
C ARG A 252 5.55 -11.59 8.48
N LEU A 253 4.64 -11.44 9.44
CA LEU A 253 3.50 -10.50 9.37
C LEU A 253 3.81 -9.09 9.88
N GLY A 254 5.09 -8.82 10.17
CA GLY A 254 5.54 -7.59 10.80
C GLY A 254 5.40 -7.65 12.32
N ALA A 255 5.52 -6.48 12.97
CA ALA A 255 5.46 -6.36 14.41
C ALA A 255 4.45 -5.26 14.81
N THR A 256 3.98 -5.33 16.03
CA THR A 256 3.14 -4.30 16.64
C THR A 256 3.94 -3.56 17.71
N PRO A 257 3.75 -2.24 17.89
CA PRO A 257 4.37 -1.52 18.99
C PRO A 257 4.05 -2.19 20.33
N PRO A 258 4.99 -2.23 21.30
CA PRO A 258 4.73 -2.69 22.67
C PRO A 258 3.90 -1.67 23.44
N ARG A 259 2.71 -1.36 22.91
CA ARG A 259 1.87 -0.24 23.26
C ARG A 259 1.50 -0.21 24.74
N LYS A 260 1.12 -1.38 25.31
CA LYS A 260 0.73 -1.49 26.71
C LYS A 260 1.85 -1.03 27.65
N PHE A 261 3.09 -1.43 27.37
CA PHE A 261 4.26 -0.99 28.14
C PHE A 261 4.49 0.52 27.99
N VAL A 262 4.44 1.03 26.75
CA VAL A 262 4.67 2.45 26.46
C VAL A 262 3.59 3.34 27.12
N GLU A 263 2.31 2.92 27.05
CA GLU A 263 1.20 3.59 27.74
C GLU A 263 1.35 3.53 29.27
N SER A 264 1.84 2.41 29.83
CA SER A 264 2.10 2.31 31.27
C SER A 264 3.19 3.27 31.77
N CYS A 265 4.08 3.74 30.87
CA CYS A 265 5.05 4.81 31.14
C CYS A 265 4.46 6.21 31.06
N GLY A 266 3.15 6.37 30.81
CA GLY A 266 2.45 7.65 30.70
C GLY A 266 2.49 8.28 29.30
N ILE A 267 3.07 7.60 28.30
CA ILE A 267 3.16 8.10 26.92
C ILE A 267 1.80 7.95 26.22
N LYS A 268 1.36 9.01 25.54
CA LYS A 268 0.08 9.07 24.84
C LYS A 268 0.24 8.78 23.35
N PHE A 269 -0.81 8.15 22.79
CA PHE A 269 -0.96 7.90 21.37
C PHE A 269 -2.16 8.69 20.84
N PRO A 270 -2.13 9.18 19.60
CA PRO A 270 -3.21 9.99 19.03
C PRO A 270 -4.48 9.19 18.73
N SER A 271 -4.38 7.86 18.53
CA SER A 271 -5.53 7.00 18.26
C SER A 271 -5.40 5.64 18.93
N SER A 272 -6.51 4.88 18.97
CA SER A 272 -6.55 3.50 19.48
C SER A 272 -6.01 2.45 18.49
N ASP A 273 -5.69 2.86 17.24
CA ASP A 273 -5.13 1.96 16.23
C ASP A 273 -3.79 1.36 16.73
N PRO A 274 -3.63 0.03 16.68
CA PRO A 274 -2.38 -0.63 17.09
C PRO A 274 -1.14 -0.17 16.31
N SER A 275 -1.29 0.38 15.12
CA SER A 275 -0.19 0.92 14.30
C SER A 275 0.11 2.39 14.58
N SER A 276 -0.68 3.05 15.44
CA SER A 276 -0.47 4.45 15.83
C SER A 276 0.89 4.62 16.50
N LEU A 277 1.57 5.72 16.20
CA LEU A 277 2.85 6.10 16.80
C LEU A 277 2.61 7.08 17.96
N PRO A 278 3.50 7.11 18.97
CA PRO A 278 3.41 8.07 20.05
C PRO A 278 3.59 9.51 19.53
N VAL A 279 2.96 10.48 20.20
CA VAL A 279 3.18 11.90 19.92
C VAL A 279 4.52 12.32 20.49
N LEU A 280 5.41 12.79 19.62
CA LEU A 280 6.78 13.20 19.97
C LEU A 280 7.03 14.64 19.51
N SER A 281 7.82 15.35 20.27
CA SER A 281 8.39 16.64 19.86
C SER A 281 9.49 16.47 18.79
N THR A 282 9.95 17.56 18.23
CA THR A 282 11.10 17.57 17.30
C THR A 282 12.42 17.13 17.95
N SER A 283 12.50 17.12 19.28
CA SER A 283 13.63 16.60 20.06
C SER A 283 13.42 15.15 20.53
N TYR A 284 12.43 14.44 19.98
CA TYR A 284 12.04 13.06 20.33
C TYR A 284 11.47 12.89 21.74
N GLU A 285 11.17 13.98 22.45
CA GLU A 285 10.58 13.97 23.78
C GLU A 285 9.07 13.66 23.68
N SER A 286 8.60 12.77 24.55
CA SER A 286 7.18 12.42 24.64
C SER A 286 6.40 13.50 25.42
N ASN A 287 5.10 13.26 25.62
CA ASN A 287 4.28 14.08 26.53
C ASN A 287 4.71 14.00 28.01
N VAL A 288 5.62 13.09 28.37
CA VAL A 288 6.23 12.99 29.69
C VAL A 288 7.59 13.65 29.62
N PRO A 289 7.80 14.82 30.25
CA PRO A 289 9.08 15.52 30.21
C PRO A 289 10.24 14.65 30.71
N GLY A 290 11.36 14.65 29.99
CA GLY A 290 12.53 13.82 30.27
C GLY A 290 12.43 12.37 29.79
N LEU A 291 11.31 11.97 29.19
CA LEU A 291 11.11 10.64 28.62
C LEU A 291 11.07 10.73 27.08
N TYR A 292 12.10 10.21 26.44
CA TYR A 292 12.32 10.28 24.99
C TYR A 292 12.07 8.94 24.32
N VAL A 293 11.65 8.97 23.05
CA VAL A 293 11.41 7.76 22.25
C VAL A 293 12.14 7.88 20.92
N ILE A 294 12.97 6.89 20.57
CA ILE A 294 13.78 6.87 19.37
C ILE A 294 13.63 5.58 18.56
N GLY A 295 14.04 5.63 17.30
CA GLY A 295 14.05 4.49 16.39
C GLY A 295 12.65 4.05 15.94
N ALA A 296 12.48 2.78 15.69
CA ALA A 296 11.25 2.23 15.09
C ALA A 296 9.99 2.50 15.91
N LEU A 297 10.09 2.58 17.24
CA LEU A 297 8.97 2.94 18.12
C LEU A 297 8.48 4.38 17.88
N GLY A 298 9.39 5.29 17.54
CA GLY A 298 9.08 6.68 17.15
C GLY A 298 8.71 6.85 15.66
N GLY A 299 8.61 5.75 14.89
CA GLY A 299 8.28 5.79 13.47
C GLY A 299 9.47 5.69 12.51
N TYR A 300 10.68 5.52 13.00
CA TYR A 300 11.91 5.46 12.21
C TYR A 300 12.51 4.05 12.18
N PRO A 301 12.08 3.20 11.22
CA PRO A 301 12.49 1.79 11.18
C PRO A 301 13.90 1.57 10.61
N LEU A 302 14.52 2.60 9.99
CA LEU A 302 15.83 2.48 9.37
C LEU A 302 16.95 2.65 10.40
N ILE A 303 17.96 1.78 10.31
CA ILE A 303 19.07 1.73 11.27
C ILE A 303 19.81 3.08 11.38
N LYS A 304 20.19 3.66 10.23
CA LYS A 304 20.95 4.93 10.20
C LYS A 304 20.17 6.08 10.80
N GLN A 305 18.86 6.16 10.54
CA GLN A 305 17.98 7.16 11.18
C GLN A 305 17.92 6.99 12.70
N ALA A 306 17.70 5.77 13.16
CA ALA A 306 17.65 5.46 14.59
C ALA A 306 18.98 5.82 15.30
N MET A 307 20.11 5.52 14.66
CA MET A 307 21.43 5.89 15.20
C MET A 307 21.63 7.40 15.29
N ASN A 308 21.21 8.17 14.27
CA ASN A 308 21.27 9.63 14.32
C ASN A 308 20.39 10.19 15.42
N GLN A 309 19.16 9.66 15.61
CA GLN A 309 18.29 10.05 16.72
C GLN A 309 18.93 9.77 18.08
N GLY A 310 19.62 8.63 18.23
CA GLY A 310 20.35 8.30 19.45
C GLY A 310 21.43 9.32 19.78
N TYR A 311 22.16 9.81 18.78
CA TYR A 311 23.11 10.90 18.94
C TYR A 311 22.40 12.21 19.29
N GLU A 312 21.40 12.59 18.51
CA GLU A 312 20.70 13.89 18.64
C GLU A 312 19.98 14.04 19.98
N VAL A 313 19.31 12.96 20.48
CA VAL A 313 18.60 13.02 21.76
C VAL A 313 19.53 13.29 22.94
N VAL A 314 20.76 12.74 22.91
CA VAL A 314 21.76 13.04 23.95
C VAL A 314 22.20 14.51 23.91
N GLU A 315 22.35 15.07 22.70
CA GLU A 315 22.66 16.51 22.56
C GLU A 315 21.51 17.37 23.06
N PHE A 316 20.25 17.03 22.77
CA PHE A 316 19.08 17.74 23.29
C PHE A 316 19.01 17.69 24.84
N ILE A 317 19.27 16.53 25.45
CA ILE A 317 19.33 16.38 26.90
C ILE A 317 20.42 17.29 27.51
N ARG A 318 21.55 17.45 26.80
CA ARG A 318 22.66 18.35 27.23
C ARG A 318 22.36 19.83 27.00
N GLY A 319 21.22 20.17 26.38
CA GLY A 319 20.86 21.54 26.04
C GLY A 319 21.54 22.07 24.77
N ASN A 320 22.15 21.23 23.98
CA ASN A 320 22.77 21.60 22.71
C ASN A 320 21.73 21.48 21.57
N PRO A 321 21.29 22.59 20.95
CA PRO A 321 20.42 22.51 19.79
C PRO A 321 21.20 21.92 18.60
N VAL A 322 20.75 20.80 18.09
CA VAL A 322 21.32 20.13 16.92
C VAL A 322 20.26 20.08 15.83
N ALA A 323 20.60 20.62 14.65
CA ALA A 323 19.71 20.45 13.50
C ALA A 323 19.62 18.95 13.13
N PRO A 324 18.45 18.43 12.71
CA PRO A 324 18.30 17.05 12.29
C PRO A 324 19.32 16.66 11.20
N ALA A 325 19.74 15.38 11.18
CA ALA A 325 20.73 14.90 10.22
C ALA A 325 20.28 15.04 8.76
N ASP A 326 18.99 15.09 8.52
CA ASP A 326 18.36 15.26 7.20
C ASP A 326 18.25 16.74 6.76
N GLU A 327 18.54 17.71 7.63
CA GLU A 327 18.41 19.15 7.35
C GLU A 327 19.18 19.59 6.09
N PRO A 328 20.47 19.20 5.87
CA PRO A 328 21.19 19.59 4.66
C PRO A 328 20.58 19.00 3.39
N LEU A 329 20.00 17.80 3.49
CA LEU A 329 19.39 17.10 2.35
C LEU A 329 18.07 17.77 1.94
N LEU A 330 17.24 18.09 2.91
CA LEU A 330 15.99 18.83 2.67
C LEU A 330 16.30 20.26 2.18
N ALA A 331 17.29 20.93 2.73
CA ALA A 331 17.73 22.24 2.26
C ALA A 331 18.13 22.20 0.78
N ALA A 332 18.92 21.20 0.38
CA ALA A 332 19.30 21.02 -1.02
C ALA A 332 18.09 20.73 -1.93
N LYS A 333 17.13 19.90 -1.47
CA LYS A 333 15.88 19.65 -2.22
C LYS A 333 15.00 20.87 -2.39
N PHE A 334 14.96 21.75 -1.39
CA PHE A 334 14.09 22.92 -1.39
C PHE A 334 14.74 24.15 -2.02
N ALA A 335 16.05 24.12 -2.25
CA ALA A 335 16.82 25.26 -2.78
C ALA A 335 16.26 25.85 -4.08
N GLY A 336 15.64 25.00 -4.94
CA GLY A 336 14.99 25.45 -6.17
C GLY A 336 13.58 26.01 -6.02
N ILE A 337 12.99 25.94 -4.82
CA ILE A 337 11.61 26.42 -4.60
C ILE A 337 11.62 27.94 -4.48
N PRO A 338 10.83 28.67 -5.30
CA PRO A 338 10.71 30.11 -5.19
C PRO A 338 10.25 30.55 -3.80
N GLY A 339 11.00 31.48 -3.18
CA GLY A 339 10.69 31.99 -1.85
C GLY A 339 11.08 31.10 -0.69
N HIS A 340 11.83 30.01 -0.94
CA HIS A 340 12.42 29.18 0.12
C HIS A 340 13.33 30.01 1.03
N ARG A 341 13.13 29.92 2.34
CA ARG A 341 13.94 30.63 3.35
C ARG A 341 14.70 29.64 4.24
N SER A 342 13.98 28.70 4.81
CA SER A 342 14.54 27.64 5.63
C SER A 342 13.76 26.34 5.40
N VAL A 343 14.34 25.21 5.79
CA VAL A 343 13.64 23.90 5.73
C VAL A 343 12.38 23.95 6.60
N SER A 344 12.47 24.49 7.80
CA SER A 344 11.32 24.59 8.72
C SER A 344 10.18 25.42 8.14
N ASP A 345 10.46 26.60 7.59
CA ASP A 345 9.44 27.48 6.99
C ASP A 345 8.78 26.79 5.78
N THR A 346 9.58 26.10 4.97
CA THR A 346 9.09 25.40 3.79
C THR A 346 8.19 24.20 4.17
N LEU A 347 8.60 23.41 5.16
CA LEU A 347 7.78 22.31 5.69
C LEU A 347 6.45 22.81 6.24
N GLN A 348 6.50 23.87 7.04
CA GLN A 348 5.30 24.50 7.60
C GLN A 348 4.38 25.04 6.50
N ALA A 349 4.93 25.72 5.48
CA ALA A 349 4.16 26.21 4.34
C ALA A 349 3.50 25.08 3.54
N MET A 350 4.20 23.95 3.35
CA MET A 350 3.65 22.76 2.69
C MET A 350 2.50 22.15 3.51
N GLN A 351 2.66 21.99 4.83
CA GLN A 351 1.62 21.47 5.70
C GLN A 351 0.38 22.39 5.74
N GLN A 352 0.56 23.69 5.74
CA GLN A 352 -0.56 24.65 5.74
C GLN A 352 -1.29 24.72 4.40
N ARG A 353 -0.60 24.55 3.27
CA ARG A 353 -1.20 24.64 1.92
C ARG A 353 -1.81 23.34 1.43
N ILE A 354 -1.28 22.20 1.86
CA ILE A 354 -1.67 20.89 1.32
C ILE A 354 -2.47 20.15 2.39
N PRO A 355 -3.82 20.08 2.26
CA PRO A 355 -4.69 19.43 3.25
C PRO A 355 -4.30 18.01 3.58
N LEU A 356 -3.75 17.28 2.59
CA LEU A 356 -3.23 15.93 2.75
C LEU A 356 -2.15 15.82 3.83
N PHE A 357 -1.41 16.89 4.11
CA PHE A 357 -0.26 16.90 5.03
C PHE A 357 -0.55 17.57 6.37
N THR A 358 -1.71 18.19 6.55
CA THR A 358 -2.03 19.03 7.73
C THR A 358 -1.86 18.30 9.06
N GLU A 359 -2.29 17.03 9.12
CA GLU A 359 -2.21 16.22 10.35
C GLU A 359 -1.04 15.24 10.37
N VAL A 360 -0.13 15.33 9.40
CA VAL A 360 1.05 14.47 9.36
C VAL A 360 2.03 14.91 10.44
N ASN A 361 2.45 13.98 11.29
CA ASN A 361 3.48 14.23 12.30
C ASN A 361 4.73 14.83 11.63
N PRO A 362 5.34 15.89 12.21
CA PRO A 362 6.50 16.58 11.62
C PRO A 362 7.66 15.66 11.24
N LEU A 363 7.92 14.63 12.04
CA LEU A 363 9.00 13.69 11.78
C LEU A 363 8.66 12.77 10.57
N MET A 364 7.44 12.26 10.52
CA MET A 364 6.95 11.47 9.38
C MET A 364 6.92 12.32 8.09
N PHE A 365 6.58 13.60 8.21
CA PHE A 365 6.55 14.51 7.08
C PHE A 365 7.95 14.77 6.50
N ARG A 366 8.95 14.94 7.36
CA ARG A 366 10.36 15.03 6.92
C ARG A 366 10.79 13.76 6.17
N GLU A 367 10.47 12.58 6.70
CA GLU A 367 10.77 11.29 6.04
C GLU A 367 10.09 11.18 4.69
N LEU A 368 8.80 11.54 4.60
CA LEU A 368 8.04 11.55 3.35
C LEU A 368 8.72 12.42 2.29
N LEU A 369 9.14 13.63 2.65
CA LEU A 369 9.79 14.56 1.73
C LEU A 369 11.21 14.15 1.36
N LEU A 370 11.93 13.45 2.22
CA LEU A 370 13.22 12.83 1.86
C LEU A 370 13.05 11.79 0.75
N GLY A 371 11.97 10.99 0.80
CA GLY A 371 11.61 10.02 -0.23
C GLY A 371 11.02 10.63 -1.49
N SER A 372 10.50 11.86 -1.43
CA SER A 372 9.83 12.56 -2.53
C SER A 372 10.82 13.34 -3.40
N THR A 373 10.42 13.65 -4.63
CA THR A 373 11.15 14.55 -5.55
C THR A 373 10.40 15.88 -5.67
N ILE A 374 11.13 16.99 -5.62
CA ILE A 374 10.55 18.32 -5.85
C ILE A 374 10.84 18.71 -7.29
N HIS A 375 9.79 19.07 -8.02
CA HIS A 375 9.86 19.57 -9.39
C HIS A 375 9.47 21.05 -9.42
N VAL A 376 10.34 21.86 -10.01
CA VAL A 376 10.04 23.26 -10.37
C VAL A 376 9.95 23.29 -11.89
N LEU A 377 8.76 23.50 -12.40
CA LEU A 377 8.44 23.30 -13.82
C LEU A 377 8.04 24.62 -14.50
N ASN A 378 8.36 24.72 -15.79
CA ASN A 378 7.94 25.83 -16.62
C ASN A 378 6.52 25.60 -17.15
N PRO A 379 5.78 26.67 -17.49
CA PRO A 379 4.47 26.53 -18.12
C PRO A 379 4.53 25.70 -19.40
N GLY A 380 3.68 24.67 -19.49
CA GLY A 380 3.62 23.75 -20.62
C GLY A 380 4.50 22.52 -20.54
N ASP A 381 5.39 22.41 -19.54
CA ASP A 381 6.16 21.19 -19.29
C ASP A 381 5.20 20.02 -19.03
N VAL A 382 5.50 18.86 -19.62
CA VAL A 382 4.69 17.65 -19.45
C VAL A 382 5.13 16.93 -18.18
N VAL A 383 4.20 16.77 -17.24
CA VAL A 383 4.46 15.99 -16.01
C VAL A 383 4.39 14.49 -16.32
N PHE A 384 3.34 14.04 -16.98
CA PHE A 384 3.21 12.71 -17.60
C PHE A 384 2.15 12.76 -18.69
N LYS A 385 2.18 11.79 -19.60
CA LYS A 385 1.22 11.64 -20.69
C LYS A 385 0.16 10.60 -20.36
N ARG A 386 -0.98 10.73 -21.02
CA ARG A 386 -2.00 9.68 -21.04
C ARG A 386 -1.38 8.36 -21.49
N ASN A 387 -1.77 7.27 -20.86
CA ASN A 387 -1.26 5.92 -21.06
C ASN A 387 0.17 5.64 -20.55
N ASP A 388 0.86 6.62 -19.95
CA ASP A 388 2.12 6.37 -19.27
C ASP A 388 1.92 5.41 -18.08
N TYR A 389 2.91 4.55 -17.86
CA TYR A 389 2.92 3.60 -16.75
C TYR A 389 3.87 4.11 -15.66
N THR A 390 3.37 5.00 -14.80
CA THR A 390 4.16 5.57 -13.71
C THR A 390 3.45 5.39 -12.38
N ASN A 391 4.24 5.12 -11.32
CA ASN A 391 3.76 4.79 -9.98
C ASN A 391 3.92 5.93 -8.98
N SER A 392 3.91 7.17 -9.44
CA SER A 392 4.09 8.34 -8.59
C SER A 392 2.76 9.07 -8.36
N PHE A 393 2.67 9.71 -7.22
CA PHE A 393 1.59 10.59 -6.79
C PHE A 393 2.12 12.01 -6.69
N TYR A 394 1.35 12.99 -7.12
CA TYR A 394 1.79 14.37 -7.18
C TYR A 394 0.90 15.27 -6.34
N THR A 395 1.50 16.08 -5.46
CA THR A 395 0.82 17.19 -4.77
C THR A 395 1.31 18.53 -5.30
N ILE A 396 0.40 19.48 -5.45
CA ILE A 396 0.69 20.82 -5.97
C ILE A 396 1.00 21.73 -4.79
N PHE A 397 2.24 22.16 -4.68
CA PHE A 397 2.63 23.10 -3.63
C PHE A 397 2.44 24.55 -4.05
N ASN A 398 2.79 24.90 -5.29
CA ASN A 398 2.65 26.25 -5.84
C ASN A 398 2.23 26.22 -7.30
N GLY A 399 1.71 27.34 -7.82
CA GLY A 399 1.24 27.43 -9.19
C GLY A 399 0.01 26.58 -9.47
N GLY A 400 0.10 25.70 -10.43
CA GLY A 400 -0.98 24.78 -10.79
C GLY A 400 -0.59 23.85 -11.92
N VAL A 401 -1.50 22.95 -12.29
CA VAL A 401 -1.38 22.10 -13.47
C VAL A 401 -2.68 22.11 -14.26
N GLU A 402 -2.61 21.73 -15.52
CA GLU A 402 -3.75 21.56 -16.41
C GLU A 402 -3.86 20.10 -16.84
N ILE A 403 -5.01 19.48 -16.57
CA ILE A 403 -5.29 18.08 -16.97
C ILE A 403 -5.99 18.11 -18.33
N GLN A 404 -5.38 17.52 -19.35
CA GLN A 404 -5.94 17.27 -20.65
C GLN A 404 -6.57 15.89 -20.69
N ILE A 405 -7.90 15.82 -20.70
CA ILE A 405 -8.67 14.57 -20.65
C ILE A 405 -8.84 13.97 -22.06
N ASP A 406 -8.95 14.82 -23.08
CA ASP A 406 -9.26 14.44 -24.44
C ASP A 406 -8.13 14.87 -25.38
N ASP A 407 -7.45 13.90 -25.97
CA ASP A 407 -6.34 14.15 -26.90
C ASP A 407 -6.85 14.78 -28.22
N ASN A 408 -8.12 14.55 -28.59
CA ASN A 408 -8.75 15.12 -29.77
C ASN A 408 -9.21 16.58 -29.55
N ASN A 409 -9.33 17.01 -28.30
CA ASN A 409 -9.68 18.38 -27.94
C ASN A 409 -8.71 18.98 -26.90
N PRO A 410 -7.48 19.36 -27.33
CA PRO A 410 -6.44 19.88 -26.44
C PRO A 410 -6.83 21.18 -25.70
N ALA A 411 -7.85 21.87 -26.16
CA ALA A 411 -8.36 23.09 -25.52
C ALA A 411 -9.20 22.79 -24.25
N LYS A 412 -9.74 21.59 -24.13
CA LYS A 412 -10.54 21.18 -22.96
C LYS A 412 -9.62 20.71 -21.85
N ARG A 413 -9.21 21.62 -20.98
CA ARG A 413 -8.32 21.35 -19.85
C ARG A 413 -9.01 21.64 -18.52
N ILE A 414 -8.70 20.84 -17.52
CA ILE A 414 -9.16 21.04 -16.14
C ILE A 414 -7.98 21.56 -15.32
N PRO A 415 -8.06 22.79 -14.77
CA PRO A 415 -7.02 23.31 -13.90
C PRO A 415 -7.10 22.66 -12.53
N LEU A 416 -5.93 22.32 -11.96
CA LEU A 416 -5.77 22.01 -10.54
C LEU A 416 -4.88 23.05 -9.90
N MET A 417 -5.26 23.45 -8.68
CA MET A 417 -4.69 24.56 -7.94
C MET A 417 -3.78 24.07 -6.80
N PRO A 418 -2.98 24.95 -6.17
CA PRO A 418 -2.18 24.61 -5.00
C PRO A 418 -3.02 23.93 -3.89
N GLY A 419 -2.45 22.96 -3.22
CA GLY A 419 -3.12 22.14 -2.20
C GLY A 419 -3.83 20.92 -2.74
N GLN A 420 -4.11 20.87 -4.05
CA GLN A 420 -4.69 19.70 -4.70
C GLN A 420 -3.60 18.70 -5.09
N PHE A 421 -4.04 17.50 -5.47
CA PHE A 421 -3.17 16.41 -5.88
C PHE A 421 -3.73 15.69 -7.11
N PHE A 422 -2.89 14.91 -7.78
CA PHE A 422 -3.28 14.11 -8.95
C PHE A 422 -2.41 12.85 -9.07
N GLY A 423 -2.82 11.94 -9.95
CA GLY A 423 -2.14 10.67 -10.15
C GLY A 423 -2.61 9.54 -9.23
N GLU A 424 -3.60 9.80 -8.36
CA GLU A 424 -4.20 8.84 -7.43
C GLU A 424 -4.91 7.68 -8.13
N MET A 425 -5.50 7.92 -9.29
CA MET A 425 -6.24 6.92 -10.06
C MET A 425 -5.33 5.76 -10.47
N GLY A 426 -4.15 6.06 -11.00
CA GLY A 426 -3.14 5.06 -11.34
C GLY A 426 -2.54 4.38 -10.10
N LEU A 427 -2.44 5.12 -8.99
CA LEU A 427 -1.80 4.66 -7.77
C LEU A 427 -2.63 3.62 -7.02
N LEU A 428 -3.96 3.82 -6.95
CA LEU A 428 -4.88 2.94 -6.22
C LEU A 428 -5.31 1.72 -7.05
N SER A 429 -5.44 1.87 -8.37
CA SER A 429 -5.94 0.82 -9.27
C SER A 429 -4.85 0.07 -10.05
N GLY A 430 -3.58 0.50 -9.98
CA GLY A 430 -2.50 -0.06 -10.81
C GLY A 430 -2.67 0.22 -12.31
N ARG A 431 -3.54 1.16 -12.68
CA ARG A 431 -3.88 1.51 -14.07
C ARG A 431 -2.89 2.51 -14.66
N ARG A 432 -2.90 2.62 -15.99
CA ARG A 432 -2.20 3.67 -16.74
C ARG A 432 -2.72 5.05 -16.38
N ARG A 433 -1.93 6.07 -16.67
CA ARG A 433 -2.38 7.45 -16.57
C ARG A 433 -3.58 7.69 -17.48
N THR A 434 -4.66 8.21 -16.92
CA THR A 434 -5.93 8.42 -17.64
C THR A 434 -5.97 9.72 -18.42
N ALA A 435 -5.01 10.64 -18.19
CA ALA A 435 -4.94 11.97 -18.81
C ALA A 435 -3.50 12.43 -18.95
N THR A 436 -3.24 13.38 -19.85
CA THR A 436 -1.98 14.12 -19.91
C THR A 436 -2.04 15.30 -18.94
N VAL A 437 -0.95 15.54 -18.19
CA VAL A 437 -0.84 16.65 -17.23
C VAL A 437 0.28 17.58 -17.63
N LEU A 438 -0.06 18.87 -17.74
CA LEU A 438 0.84 19.94 -18.12
C LEU A 438 1.04 20.91 -16.94
N ALA A 439 2.26 21.37 -16.74
CA ALA A 439 2.57 22.38 -15.75
C ALA A 439 2.00 23.73 -16.13
N GLY A 440 1.41 24.43 -15.17
CA GLY A 440 0.97 25.81 -15.27
C GLY A 440 2.09 26.80 -14.88
N LYS A 441 1.71 28.06 -14.67
CA LYS A 441 2.64 29.10 -14.26
C LYS A 441 3.10 28.86 -12.80
N ASP A 442 4.38 29.12 -12.51
CA ASP A 442 5.00 29.01 -11.18
C ASP A 442 4.79 27.63 -10.51
N CYS A 443 4.80 26.57 -11.33
CA CYS A 443 4.43 25.23 -10.91
C CYS A 443 5.53 24.57 -10.06
N VAL A 444 5.19 24.22 -8.82
CA VAL A 444 6.02 23.43 -7.91
C VAL A 444 5.25 22.20 -7.46
N LEU A 445 5.76 21.02 -7.82
CA LEU A 445 5.15 19.72 -7.52
C LEU A 445 6.01 18.93 -6.54
N ILE A 446 5.34 18.17 -5.69
CA ILE A 446 5.95 17.14 -4.84
C ILE A 446 5.54 15.79 -5.43
N GLU A 447 6.48 15.10 -6.05
CA GLU A 447 6.30 13.74 -6.54
C GLU A 447 6.64 12.76 -5.42
N THR A 448 5.67 12.00 -4.98
CA THR A 448 5.81 11.01 -3.90
C THR A 448 5.65 9.60 -4.48
N PRO A 449 6.60 8.67 -4.26
CA PRO A 449 6.48 7.29 -4.68
C PRO A 449 5.25 6.59 -4.07
N ARG A 450 4.62 5.70 -4.82
CA ARG A 450 3.43 4.93 -4.38
C ARG A 450 3.60 4.31 -2.99
N ARG A 451 4.75 3.71 -2.73
CA ARG A 451 5.08 3.08 -1.44
C ARG A 451 4.91 4.04 -0.27
N ASP A 452 5.41 5.27 -0.41
CA ASP A 452 5.42 6.25 0.67
C ASP A 452 4.03 6.86 0.86
N VAL A 453 3.25 7.01 -0.22
CA VAL A 453 1.82 7.39 -0.12
C VAL A 453 1.02 6.30 0.60
N LEU A 454 1.19 5.03 0.26
CA LEU A 454 0.48 3.93 0.94
C LEU A 454 0.85 3.84 2.42
N LYS A 455 2.12 4.14 2.78
CA LYS A 455 2.56 4.26 4.17
C LYS A 455 1.84 5.41 4.88
N LEU A 456 1.77 6.58 4.24
CA LEU A 456 1.04 7.75 4.76
C LEU A 456 -0.43 7.40 5.03
N LEU A 457 -1.13 6.83 4.05
CA LEU A 457 -2.55 6.47 4.16
C LEU A 457 -2.84 5.39 5.20
N SER A 458 -1.89 4.51 5.48
CA SER A 458 -2.04 3.51 6.53
C SER A 458 -1.76 4.05 7.94
N SER A 459 -1.13 5.22 8.05
CA SER A 459 -0.67 5.79 9.32
C SER A 459 -1.44 7.04 9.74
N VAL A 460 -2.11 7.73 8.80
CA VAL A 460 -2.80 9.01 9.04
C VAL A 460 -4.21 8.96 8.48
N ASP A 461 -5.20 8.79 9.36
CA ASP A 461 -6.61 8.64 8.95
C ASP A 461 -7.15 9.89 8.25
N ALA A 462 -6.73 11.08 8.66
CA ALA A 462 -7.10 12.32 8.00
C ALA A 462 -6.59 12.39 6.55
N ALA A 463 -5.36 11.94 6.28
CA ALA A 463 -4.82 11.88 4.92
C ALA A 463 -5.62 10.90 4.05
N ARG A 464 -6.02 9.75 4.62
CA ARG A 464 -6.88 8.79 3.94
C ARG A 464 -8.24 9.40 3.61
N ALA A 465 -8.87 10.08 4.56
CA ALA A 465 -10.17 10.73 4.36
C ALA A 465 -10.12 11.77 3.23
N VAL A 466 -9.06 12.58 3.16
CA VAL A 466 -8.85 13.58 2.09
C VAL A 466 -8.76 12.91 0.72
N ILE A 467 -8.00 11.82 0.60
CA ILE A 467 -7.88 11.10 -0.68
C ILE A 467 -9.19 10.42 -1.04
N ASP A 468 -9.83 9.71 -0.12
CA ASP A 468 -11.10 9.03 -0.38
C ASP A 468 -12.20 10.03 -0.78
N GLN A 469 -12.30 11.16 -0.09
CA GLN A 469 -13.25 12.22 -0.43
C GLN A 469 -13.00 12.82 -1.82
N THR A 470 -11.74 13.15 -2.12
CA THR A 470 -11.37 13.69 -3.44
C THR A 470 -11.63 12.67 -4.54
N PHE A 471 -11.33 11.40 -4.27
CA PHE A 471 -11.61 10.31 -5.19
C PHE A 471 -13.12 10.20 -5.48
N ILE A 472 -13.97 10.24 -4.46
CA ILE A 472 -15.42 10.20 -4.61
C ILE A 472 -15.90 11.36 -5.47
N VAL A 473 -15.45 12.58 -5.18
CA VAL A 473 -15.81 13.78 -5.97
C VAL A 473 -15.43 13.60 -7.44
N ARG A 474 -14.20 13.18 -7.73
CA ARG A 474 -13.73 12.97 -9.10
C ARG A 474 -14.43 11.81 -9.80
N ALA A 475 -14.73 10.74 -9.08
CA ALA A 475 -15.50 9.63 -9.63
C ALA A 475 -16.92 10.05 -10.01
N ILE A 476 -17.57 10.87 -9.17
CA ILE A 476 -18.88 11.44 -9.49
C ILE A 476 -18.78 12.36 -10.71
N GLN A 477 -17.78 13.24 -10.78
CA GLN A 477 -17.59 14.14 -11.92
C GLN A 477 -17.28 13.40 -13.22
N SER A 478 -16.37 12.40 -13.17
CA SER A 478 -16.00 11.66 -14.39
C SER A 478 -17.05 10.64 -14.81
N GLY A 479 -17.76 10.06 -13.85
CA GLY A 479 -18.68 8.95 -14.10
C GLY A 479 -20.07 9.40 -14.52
N PHE A 480 -20.61 10.50 -13.93
CA PHE A 480 -21.98 10.83 -14.23
C PHE A 480 -22.41 12.29 -14.01
N ALA A 481 -21.58 13.13 -13.39
CA ALA A 481 -21.92 14.54 -13.16
C ALA A 481 -20.80 15.51 -13.61
N PRO A 482 -20.41 15.53 -14.90
CA PRO A 482 -19.23 16.28 -15.38
C PRO A 482 -19.36 17.80 -15.24
N GLN A 483 -20.58 18.32 -15.13
CA GLN A 483 -20.86 19.75 -14.97
C GLN A 483 -20.98 20.18 -13.50
N ALA A 484 -21.01 19.22 -12.54
CA ALA A 484 -21.17 19.53 -11.13
C ALA A 484 -19.92 20.21 -10.56
N LYS A 485 -20.11 21.28 -9.79
CA LYS A 485 -19.01 21.99 -9.14
C LYS A 485 -18.48 21.19 -7.96
N THR A 486 -17.17 21.17 -7.80
CA THR A 486 -16.50 20.47 -6.67
C THR A 486 -17.08 20.88 -5.31
N ALA A 487 -17.38 22.16 -5.11
CA ALA A 487 -17.96 22.68 -3.86
C ALA A 487 -19.33 22.03 -3.53
N ASP A 488 -20.14 21.74 -4.54
CA ASP A 488 -21.46 21.11 -4.37
C ASP A 488 -21.33 19.60 -4.10
N LEU A 489 -20.25 18.99 -4.57
CA LEU A 489 -19.97 17.56 -4.41
C LEU A 489 -19.28 17.19 -3.09
N LEU A 490 -18.57 18.11 -2.44
CA LEU A 490 -17.89 17.83 -1.18
C LEU A 490 -18.84 17.32 -0.07
N PRO A 491 -20.02 17.95 0.18
CA PRO A 491 -20.99 17.43 1.16
C PRO A 491 -21.57 16.05 0.75
N ILE A 492 -21.73 15.83 -0.56
CA ILE A 492 -22.21 14.54 -1.10
C ILE A 492 -21.16 13.46 -0.85
N ALA A 493 -19.90 13.73 -1.16
CA ALA A 493 -18.80 12.81 -0.93
C ALA A 493 -18.63 12.45 0.57
N ALA A 494 -18.83 13.41 1.46
CA ALA A 494 -18.77 13.17 2.92
C ALA A 494 -19.86 12.21 3.44
N LYS A 495 -21.02 12.17 2.78
CA LYS A 495 -22.15 11.26 3.11
C LYS A 495 -22.04 9.91 2.40
N SER A 496 -21.25 9.82 1.33
CA SER A 496 -21.08 8.61 0.52
C SER A 496 -20.29 7.53 1.26
N LYS A 497 -20.61 6.26 0.98
CA LYS A 497 -19.94 5.11 1.59
C LYS A 497 -19.21 4.28 0.54
N MET A 498 -18.04 3.80 0.91
CA MET A 498 -17.27 2.85 0.08
C MET A 498 -17.59 1.42 0.49
N ASN A 499 -18.06 0.61 -0.45
CA ASN A 499 -18.41 -0.78 -0.24
C ASN A 499 -17.49 -1.68 -1.05
N ARG A 500 -17.19 -2.87 -0.51
CA ARG A 500 -16.36 -3.90 -1.16
C ARG A 500 -17.13 -5.18 -1.31
N TYR A 501 -17.08 -5.74 -2.49
CA TYR A 501 -17.75 -6.98 -2.84
C TYR A 501 -16.75 -7.99 -3.37
N LYS A 502 -16.89 -9.25 -2.94
CA LYS A 502 -16.14 -10.38 -3.50
C LYS A 502 -16.76 -10.80 -4.84
N ALA A 503 -15.98 -11.48 -5.68
CA ALA A 503 -16.51 -12.11 -6.89
C ALA A 503 -17.71 -13.00 -6.54
N GLY A 504 -18.80 -12.87 -7.31
CA GLY A 504 -20.06 -13.59 -7.10
C GLY A 504 -20.99 -12.98 -6.04
N GLN A 505 -20.55 -12.01 -5.25
CA GLN A 505 -21.38 -11.38 -4.22
C GLN A 505 -22.45 -10.48 -4.86
N VAL A 506 -23.69 -10.58 -4.37
CA VAL A 506 -24.82 -9.76 -4.80
C VAL A 506 -24.77 -8.41 -4.08
N LEU A 507 -24.94 -7.32 -4.83
CA LEU A 507 -25.10 -5.97 -4.30
C LEU A 507 -26.55 -5.74 -3.82
N PHE A 508 -27.49 -6.05 -4.70
CA PHE A 508 -28.94 -6.03 -4.44
C PHE A 508 -29.64 -6.98 -5.43
N SER A 509 -30.84 -7.43 -5.07
CA SER A 509 -31.65 -8.36 -5.87
C SER A 509 -32.81 -7.64 -6.57
N GLU A 510 -33.28 -8.21 -7.67
CA GLU A 510 -34.52 -7.75 -8.33
C GLU A 510 -35.69 -7.80 -7.34
N GLY A 511 -36.44 -6.70 -7.24
CA GLY A 511 -37.55 -6.55 -6.30
C GLY A 511 -37.20 -5.95 -4.94
N ASP A 512 -35.91 -5.77 -4.61
CA ASP A 512 -35.48 -5.07 -3.39
C ASP A 512 -35.90 -3.59 -3.41
N GLU A 513 -35.90 -2.93 -2.25
CA GLU A 513 -36.09 -1.48 -2.17
C GLU A 513 -34.88 -0.76 -2.78
N ALA A 514 -35.15 0.35 -3.48
CA ALA A 514 -34.11 1.18 -4.05
C ALA A 514 -33.58 2.15 -2.99
N ASP A 515 -32.51 1.76 -2.31
CA ASP A 515 -31.90 2.47 -1.18
C ASP A 515 -30.72 3.36 -1.55
N ALA A 516 -29.97 3.02 -2.59
CA ALA A 516 -28.77 3.75 -3.02
C ALA A 516 -28.47 3.63 -4.51
N LEU A 517 -27.75 4.63 -5.05
CA LEU A 517 -27.00 4.56 -6.30
C LEU A 517 -25.62 3.98 -6.00
N HIS A 518 -25.11 3.10 -6.84
CA HIS A 518 -23.77 2.55 -6.73
C HIS A 518 -22.92 2.93 -7.95
N LEU A 519 -21.91 3.77 -7.75
CA LEU A 519 -20.89 4.10 -8.74
C LEU A 519 -19.74 3.07 -8.62
N VAL A 520 -19.40 2.40 -9.70
CA VAL A 520 -18.34 1.39 -9.72
C VAL A 520 -16.97 2.08 -9.72
N ARG A 521 -16.22 1.91 -8.64
CA ARG A 521 -14.86 2.46 -8.49
C ARG A 521 -13.82 1.57 -9.16
N SER A 522 -13.88 0.28 -8.90
CA SER A 522 -12.97 -0.72 -9.47
C SER A 522 -13.71 -2.04 -9.63
N GLY A 523 -13.25 -2.89 -10.52
CA GLY A 523 -13.90 -4.16 -10.83
C GLY A 523 -15.05 -4.00 -11.83
N SER A 524 -15.99 -4.93 -11.80
CA SER A 524 -17.13 -4.96 -12.73
C SER A 524 -18.33 -5.68 -12.11
N LEU A 525 -19.52 -5.27 -12.52
CA LEU A 525 -20.80 -5.80 -12.08
C LEU A 525 -21.57 -6.43 -13.24
N ALA A 526 -22.23 -7.56 -13.00
CA ALA A 526 -23.22 -8.13 -13.89
C ALA A 526 -24.63 -7.71 -13.46
N VAL A 527 -25.42 -7.28 -14.40
CA VAL A 527 -26.86 -6.99 -14.22
C VAL A 527 -27.63 -8.20 -14.71
N LEU A 528 -28.39 -8.85 -13.82
CA LEU A 528 -29.12 -10.09 -14.09
C LEU A 528 -30.63 -9.84 -13.97
N ARG A 529 -31.41 -10.49 -14.79
CA ARG A 529 -32.87 -10.50 -14.73
C ARG A 529 -33.40 -11.93 -14.75
N ALA A 530 -34.51 -12.16 -14.05
CA ALA A 530 -35.21 -13.40 -14.07
C ALA A 530 -36.12 -13.45 -15.31
N VAL A 531 -35.81 -14.35 -16.25
CA VAL A 531 -36.65 -14.62 -17.44
C VAL A 531 -36.97 -16.11 -17.49
N GLY A 532 -38.24 -16.47 -17.44
CA GLY A 532 -38.66 -17.85 -17.46
C GLY A 532 -38.12 -18.74 -16.34
N GLY A 533 -37.83 -18.13 -15.15
CA GLY A 533 -37.28 -18.83 -13.97
C GLY A 533 -35.79 -19.06 -14.02
N ARG A 534 -35.08 -18.46 -14.98
CA ARG A 534 -33.61 -18.48 -15.08
C ARG A 534 -33.03 -17.06 -14.98
N GLU A 535 -31.90 -16.90 -14.28
CA GLU A 535 -31.15 -15.66 -14.28
C GLU A 535 -30.40 -15.51 -15.61
N ILE A 536 -30.63 -14.40 -16.30
CA ILE A 536 -29.97 -14.06 -17.56
C ILE A 536 -29.19 -12.75 -17.32
N VAL A 537 -27.90 -12.72 -17.66
CA VAL A 537 -27.11 -11.51 -17.65
C VAL A 537 -27.55 -10.62 -18.82
N THR A 538 -28.03 -9.42 -18.52
CA THR A 538 -28.49 -8.44 -19.51
C THR A 538 -27.45 -7.41 -19.86
N SER A 539 -26.53 -7.08 -18.92
CA SER A 539 -25.44 -6.14 -19.18
C SER A 539 -24.35 -6.30 -18.14
N TYR A 540 -23.19 -5.68 -18.43
CA TYR A 540 -22.08 -5.52 -17.51
C TYR A 540 -21.79 -4.04 -17.28
N VAL A 541 -21.37 -3.72 -16.07
CA VAL A 541 -21.10 -2.35 -15.66
C VAL A 541 -19.66 -2.30 -15.14
N ALA A 542 -18.78 -1.70 -15.93
CA ALA A 542 -17.38 -1.53 -15.60
C ALA A 542 -17.14 -0.31 -14.69
N ALA A 543 -15.93 -0.21 -14.17
CA ALA A 543 -15.49 0.95 -13.40
C ALA A 543 -15.72 2.28 -14.16
N GLY A 544 -16.11 3.32 -13.43
CA GLY A 544 -16.50 4.62 -13.98
C GLY A 544 -18.00 4.73 -14.33
N ASN A 545 -18.75 3.63 -14.30
CA ASN A 545 -20.20 3.61 -14.55
C ASN A 545 -20.96 3.36 -13.23
N TYR A 546 -22.29 3.44 -13.30
CA TYR A 546 -23.18 3.33 -12.14
C TYR A 546 -24.37 2.41 -12.37
N VAL A 547 -24.94 1.92 -11.25
CA VAL A 547 -26.15 1.08 -11.20
C VAL A 547 -27.08 1.54 -10.10
N GLY A 548 -28.37 1.20 -10.23
CA GLY A 548 -29.40 1.45 -9.21
C GLY A 548 -30.18 2.73 -9.39
N GLU A 549 -29.87 3.54 -10.40
CA GLU A 549 -30.55 4.80 -10.72
C GLU A 549 -32.02 4.60 -11.10
N MET A 550 -32.35 3.50 -11.78
CA MET A 550 -33.70 3.23 -12.28
C MET A 550 -34.74 3.16 -11.17
N GLY A 551 -34.40 2.48 -10.08
CA GLY A 551 -35.29 2.38 -8.93
C GLY A 551 -35.46 3.73 -8.18
N LEU A 552 -34.35 4.47 -8.03
CA LEU A 552 -34.36 5.78 -7.35
C LEU A 552 -35.10 6.86 -8.16
N MET A 553 -34.87 6.91 -9.48
CA MET A 553 -35.53 7.89 -10.36
C MET A 553 -37.02 7.60 -10.55
N GLY A 554 -37.41 6.32 -10.62
CA GLY A 554 -38.80 5.86 -10.78
C GLY A 554 -39.58 5.73 -9.50
N ASN A 555 -38.94 5.89 -8.33
CA ASN A 555 -39.49 5.56 -7.02
C ASN A 555 -40.10 4.15 -7.00
N THR A 556 -39.37 3.19 -7.58
CA THR A 556 -39.78 1.81 -7.78
C THR A 556 -38.77 0.86 -7.13
N ARG A 557 -39.11 -0.41 -7.07
CA ARG A 557 -38.17 -1.45 -6.62
C ARG A 557 -37.06 -1.68 -7.63
N ARG A 558 -35.98 -2.36 -7.22
CA ARG A 558 -34.87 -2.74 -8.08
C ARG A 558 -35.37 -3.55 -9.28
N SER A 559 -35.03 -3.13 -10.48
CA SER A 559 -35.50 -3.73 -11.74
C SER A 559 -34.65 -4.94 -12.20
N ALA A 560 -33.57 -5.23 -11.51
CA ALA A 560 -32.64 -6.33 -11.82
C ALA A 560 -31.81 -6.69 -10.59
N THR A 561 -31.28 -7.91 -10.56
CA THR A 561 -30.23 -8.32 -9.62
C THR A 561 -28.87 -7.83 -10.11
N VAL A 562 -28.05 -7.29 -9.20
CA VAL A 562 -26.68 -6.86 -9.54
C VAL A 562 -25.68 -7.64 -8.69
N ARG A 563 -24.71 -8.27 -9.38
CA ARG A 563 -23.71 -9.15 -8.78
C ARG A 563 -22.31 -8.75 -9.22
N ALA A 564 -21.36 -8.75 -8.31
CA ALA A 564 -19.94 -8.53 -8.63
C ALA A 564 -19.38 -9.70 -9.45
N THR A 565 -18.75 -9.42 -10.59
CA THR A 565 -18.13 -10.46 -11.43
C THR A 565 -16.72 -10.79 -10.96
N VAL A 566 -16.04 -9.80 -10.45
CA VAL A 566 -14.70 -9.86 -9.84
C VAL A 566 -14.73 -9.10 -8.50
N ALA A 567 -13.65 -9.08 -7.77
CA ALA A 567 -13.53 -8.21 -6.59
C ALA A 567 -13.80 -6.76 -7.00
N THR A 568 -14.89 -6.18 -6.47
CA THR A 568 -15.43 -4.90 -6.92
C THR A 568 -15.58 -3.94 -5.75
N GLU A 569 -15.19 -2.69 -5.96
CA GLU A 569 -15.45 -1.59 -5.03
C GLU A 569 -16.47 -0.63 -5.64
N THR A 570 -17.45 -0.22 -4.84
CA THR A 570 -18.44 0.79 -5.24
C THR A 570 -18.51 1.93 -4.25
N ILE A 571 -18.89 3.10 -4.74
CA ILE A 571 -19.27 4.25 -3.93
C ILE A 571 -20.80 4.30 -3.94
N SER A 572 -21.43 4.17 -2.78
CA SER A 572 -22.89 4.27 -2.65
C SER A 572 -23.30 5.66 -2.19
N LEU A 573 -24.25 6.24 -2.93
CA LEU A 573 -25.01 7.43 -2.55
C LEU A 573 -26.41 6.95 -2.16
N ASP A 574 -26.80 7.13 -0.89
CA ASP A 574 -28.15 6.82 -0.46
C ASP A 574 -29.19 7.68 -1.18
N ALA A 575 -30.45 7.29 -1.10
CA ALA A 575 -31.56 7.93 -1.84
C ALA A 575 -31.64 9.46 -1.57
N ASP A 576 -31.45 9.87 -0.30
CA ASP A 576 -31.52 11.28 0.09
C ASP A 576 -30.34 12.09 -0.48
N THR A 577 -29.13 11.53 -0.38
CA THR A 577 -27.89 12.12 -0.93
C THR A 577 -27.96 12.23 -2.45
N PHE A 578 -28.51 11.21 -3.10
CA PHE A 578 -28.74 11.21 -4.54
C PHE A 578 -29.77 12.28 -4.95
N ALA A 579 -30.88 12.39 -4.22
CA ALA A 579 -31.90 13.42 -4.47
C ALA A 579 -31.34 14.84 -4.26
N GLU A 580 -30.51 15.07 -3.23
CA GLU A 580 -29.80 16.33 -2.99
C GLU A 580 -28.90 16.70 -4.19
N LEU A 581 -28.16 15.73 -4.71
CA LEU A 581 -27.28 15.92 -5.87
C LEU A 581 -28.07 16.34 -7.12
N LEU A 582 -29.21 15.67 -7.38
CA LEU A 582 -30.07 15.99 -8.53
C LEU A 582 -30.76 17.37 -8.37
N GLN A 583 -31.12 17.75 -7.16
CA GLN A 583 -31.70 19.06 -6.90
C GLN A 583 -30.71 20.20 -7.20
N LYS A 584 -29.43 20.00 -6.83
CA LYS A 584 -28.36 20.96 -7.09
C LYS A 584 -27.89 20.97 -8.56
N ASN A 585 -28.20 19.93 -9.34
CA ASN A 585 -27.74 19.73 -10.71
C ASN A 585 -28.90 19.34 -11.65
N PRO A 586 -29.78 20.28 -12.06
CA PRO A 586 -30.94 19.98 -12.91
C PRO A 586 -30.57 19.37 -14.28
N ALA A 587 -29.43 19.78 -14.86
CA ALA A 587 -28.94 19.22 -16.12
C ALA A 587 -28.64 17.72 -16.00
N LEU A 588 -28.01 17.31 -14.91
CA LEU A 588 -27.74 15.90 -14.60
C LEU A 588 -29.04 15.10 -14.48
N ARG A 589 -30.07 15.67 -13.85
CA ARG A 589 -31.38 15.01 -13.73
C ARG A 589 -31.97 14.71 -15.10
N SER A 590 -31.95 15.68 -16.02
CA SER A 590 -32.48 15.48 -17.37
C SER A 590 -31.69 14.44 -18.17
N GLU A 591 -30.37 14.39 -18.02
CA GLU A 591 -29.50 13.39 -18.66
C GLU A 591 -29.77 11.97 -18.11
N LEU A 592 -29.95 11.84 -16.81
CA LEU A 592 -30.30 10.57 -16.17
C LEU A 592 -31.69 10.08 -16.58
N GLU A 593 -32.68 10.95 -16.66
CA GLU A 593 -34.03 10.63 -17.13
C GLU A 593 -33.99 10.08 -18.56
N GLU A 594 -33.15 10.64 -19.42
CA GLU A 594 -32.95 10.16 -20.79
C GLU A 594 -32.24 8.79 -20.79
N THR A 595 -31.20 8.62 -19.98
CA THR A 595 -30.48 7.35 -19.83
C THR A 595 -31.40 6.24 -19.31
N VAL A 596 -32.23 6.53 -18.34
CA VAL A 596 -33.24 5.59 -17.81
C VAL A 596 -34.24 5.20 -18.90
N ARG A 597 -34.75 6.16 -19.68
CA ARG A 597 -35.65 5.89 -20.82
C ARG A 597 -35.00 4.95 -21.86
N GLN A 598 -33.75 5.21 -22.21
CA GLN A 598 -32.98 4.37 -23.15
C GLN A 598 -32.76 2.96 -22.59
N ARG A 599 -32.40 2.81 -21.31
CA ARG A 599 -32.24 1.51 -20.66
C ARG A 599 -33.57 0.72 -20.59
N ILE A 600 -34.68 1.39 -20.30
CA ILE A 600 -36.02 0.77 -20.34
C ILE A 600 -36.35 0.28 -21.75
N ALA A 601 -36.13 1.11 -22.78
CA ALA A 601 -36.39 0.76 -24.17
C ALA A 601 -35.51 -0.43 -24.64
N SER A 602 -34.23 -0.45 -24.24
CA SER A 602 -33.31 -1.55 -24.52
C SER A 602 -33.73 -2.83 -23.82
N ASN A 603 -34.14 -2.75 -22.56
CA ASN A 603 -34.64 -3.90 -21.79
C ASN A 603 -35.88 -4.51 -22.41
N THR A 604 -36.80 -3.69 -22.95
CA THR A 604 -38.00 -4.15 -23.63
C THR A 604 -37.67 -4.85 -24.95
N ARG A 605 -36.65 -4.39 -25.69
CA ARG A 605 -36.17 -5.02 -26.93
C ARG A 605 -35.49 -6.37 -26.65
N LEU A 606 -34.73 -6.51 -25.56
CA LEU A 606 -34.05 -7.76 -25.17
C LEU A 606 -35.05 -8.86 -24.76
N GLN A 607 -36.21 -8.50 -24.26
CA GLN A 607 -37.25 -9.47 -23.90
C GLN A 607 -37.86 -10.20 -25.15
N GLY A 608 -37.61 -9.68 -26.35
CA GLY A 608 -38.12 -10.25 -27.61
C GLY A 608 -37.08 -11.05 -28.41
N GLN A 609 -35.85 -11.23 -27.98
CA GLN A 609 -34.81 -11.96 -28.71
C GLN A 609 -34.20 -13.08 -27.87
N ASP A 610 -34.58 -14.32 -28.18
CA ASP A 610 -34.13 -15.54 -27.47
C ASP A 610 -32.60 -15.79 -27.51
N ASN A 611 -31.86 -15.17 -28.43
CA ASN A 611 -30.43 -15.42 -28.66
C ASN A 611 -29.47 -14.40 -28.07
N ALA A 612 -29.94 -13.23 -27.64
CA ALA A 612 -29.02 -12.16 -27.16
C ALA A 612 -28.30 -12.54 -25.85
N GLY A 613 -28.99 -13.20 -24.93
CA GLY A 613 -28.39 -13.68 -23.68
C GLY A 613 -27.32 -14.76 -23.89
N ALA A 614 -27.52 -15.62 -24.89
CA ALA A 614 -26.56 -16.66 -25.25
C ALA A 614 -25.30 -16.09 -25.90
N LEU A 615 -25.43 -15.08 -26.77
CA LEU A 615 -24.31 -14.35 -27.36
C LEU A 615 -23.46 -13.62 -26.29
N ILE A 616 -24.11 -12.89 -25.40
CA ILE A 616 -23.43 -12.19 -24.31
C ILE A 616 -22.70 -13.19 -23.40
N SER A 617 -23.37 -14.29 -23.02
CA SER A 617 -22.75 -15.37 -22.24
C SER A 617 -21.54 -15.99 -22.92
N PHE A 618 -21.62 -16.17 -24.26
CA PHE A 618 -20.49 -16.63 -25.06
C PHE A 618 -19.32 -15.64 -25.03
N LEU A 619 -19.55 -14.36 -25.32
CA LEU A 619 -18.50 -13.31 -25.33
C LEU A 619 -17.78 -13.21 -23.99
N LEU A 620 -18.50 -13.37 -22.89
CA LEU A 620 -17.93 -13.31 -21.54
C LEU A 620 -17.09 -14.52 -21.17
N LYS A 621 -17.54 -15.73 -21.57
CA LYS A 621 -16.73 -16.95 -21.43
C LYS A 621 -15.40 -16.83 -22.18
N GLN A 622 -15.33 -15.96 -23.17
CA GLN A 622 -14.10 -15.63 -23.89
C GLN A 622 -13.27 -14.52 -23.20
N GLY A 623 -13.64 -14.07 -22.00
CA GLY A 623 -12.91 -13.04 -21.25
C GLY A 623 -13.03 -11.64 -21.85
N LEU A 624 -14.09 -11.35 -22.60
CA LEU A 624 -14.29 -10.04 -23.24
C LEU A 624 -14.79 -8.96 -22.26
N GLY A 625 -15.21 -9.34 -21.05
CA GLY A 625 -15.65 -8.40 -20.02
C GLY A 625 -14.54 -7.51 -19.46
N GLU A 626 -13.29 -7.92 -19.59
CA GLU A 626 -12.10 -7.20 -19.08
C GLU A 626 -11.23 -6.61 -20.20
N ALA A 627 -11.57 -6.87 -21.47
CA ALA A 627 -10.81 -6.40 -22.60
C ALA A 627 -11.02 -4.89 -22.80
N THR A 628 -9.93 -4.14 -23.01
CA THR A 628 -10.00 -2.72 -23.39
C THR A 628 -10.27 -2.56 -24.89
N ASP A 629 -9.81 -3.52 -25.69
CA ASP A 629 -9.96 -3.54 -27.15
C ASP A 629 -10.32 -4.96 -27.61
N VAL A 630 -11.35 -5.09 -28.42
CA VAL A 630 -11.83 -6.35 -28.94
C VAL A 630 -12.07 -6.26 -30.43
N LEU A 631 -11.52 -7.22 -31.17
CA LEU A 631 -11.89 -7.44 -32.56
C LEU A 631 -12.96 -8.55 -32.61
N LEU A 632 -14.10 -8.23 -33.18
CA LEU A 632 -15.15 -9.18 -33.52
C LEU A 632 -15.29 -9.24 -35.03
N ILE A 633 -15.42 -10.43 -35.59
CA ILE A 633 -15.58 -10.66 -37.02
C ILE A 633 -16.98 -11.19 -37.27
N ASP A 634 -17.76 -10.51 -38.10
CA ASP A 634 -19.00 -11.05 -38.63
C ASP A 634 -18.67 -12.00 -39.78
N GLU A 635 -18.83 -13.28 -39.56
CA GLU A 635 -18.54 -14.36 -40.52
C GLU A 635 -19.39 -14.24 -41.79
N THR A 636 -20.55 -13.57 -41.75
CA THR A 636 -21.38 -13.38 -42.95
C THR A 636 -20.80 -12.30 -43.88
N LEU A 637 -19.96 -11.42 -43.34
CA LEU A 637 -19.31 -10.32 -44.06
C LEU A 637 -17.85 -10.61 -44.36
N CYS A 638 -17.23 -11.52 -43.61
CA CYS A 638 -15.82 -11.82 -43.72
C CYS A 638 -15.55 -12.65 -44.99
N VAL A 639 -14.70 -12.10 -45.86
CA VAL A 639 -14.31 -12.78 -47.13
C VAL A 639 -12.99 -13.56 -47.01
N GLY A 640 -12.42 -13.67 -45.80
CA GLY A 640 -11.19 -14.42 -45.57
C GLY A 640 -9.92 -13.82 -46.25
N CYS A 641 -9.84 -12.51 -46.45
CA CYS A 641 -8.76 -11.87 -47.18
C CYS A 641 -7.45 -11.69 -46.40
N ASP A 642 -7.46 -11.99 -45.08
CA ASP A 642 -6.35 -11.87 -44.12
C ASP A 642 -5.70 -10.48 -44.04
N ASN A 643 -6.40 -9.44 -44.50
CA ASN A 643 -5.90 -8.04 -44.40
C ASN A 643 -5.71 -7.59 -42.96
N CYS A 644 -6.53 -8.07 -42.02
CA CYS A 644 -6.42 -7.78 -40.58
C CYS A 644 -5.12 -8.34 -40.01
N GLU A 645 -4.73 -9.57 -40.37
CA GLU A 645 -3.46 -10.17 -39.97
C GLU A 645 -2.25 -9.47 -40.59
N ARG A 646 -2.35 -9.13 -41.87
CA ARG A 646 -1.30 -8.40 -42.59
C ARG A 646 -1.09 -6.99 -42.02
N ALA A 647 -2.16 -6.29 -41.69
CA ALA A 647 -2.10 -4.99 -41.04
C ALA A 647 -1.47 -5.11 -39.62
N CYS A 648 -1.87 -6.14 -38.88
CA CYS A 648 -1.28 -6.42 -37.55
C CYS A 648 0.22 -6.72 -37.68
N ALA A 649 0.63 -7.57 -38.62
CA ALA A 649 2.03 -7.89 -38.87
C ALA A 649 2.85 -6.64 -39.28
N ALA A 650 2.31 -5.76 -40.12
CA ALA A 650 2.96 -4.54 -40.53
C ALA A 650 3.24 -3.58 -39.35
N THR A 651 2.34 -3.53 -38.36
CA THR A 651 2.49 -2.70 -37.16
C THR A 651 3.44 -3.30 -36.13
N HIS A 652 3.64 -4.62 -36.17
CA HIS A 652 4.41 -5.38 -35.17
C HIS A 652 5.66 -6.06 -35.73
N GLY A 653 6.41 -5.37 -36.59
CA GLY A 653 7.73 -5.83 -37.06
C GLY A 653 7.68 -7.08 -37.95
N GLY A 654 6.57 -7.31 -38.64
CA GLY A 654 6.41 -8.41 -39.59
C GLY A 654 5.73 -9.68 -39.00
N THR A 655 5.44 -9.69 -37.71
CA THR A 655 4.74 -10.83 -37.06
C THR A 655 3.35 -10.43 -36.63
N SER A 656 2.31 -11.11 -37.15
CA SER A 656 0.95 -10.90 -36.72
C SER A 656 0.75 -11.40 -35.28
N ARG A 657 0.12 -10.56 -34.43
CA ARG A 657 -0.36 -10.92 -33.09
C ARG A 657 -1.85 -11.26 -33.11
N LEU A 658 -2.44 -11.33 -34.27
CA LEU A 658 -3.80 -11.72 -34.55
C LEU A 658 -3.78 -12.99 -35.41
N ASP A 659 -4.50 -14.01 -34.95
CA ASP A 659 -4.85 -15.17 -35.74
C ASP A 659 -6.36 -15.11 -36.01
N ARG A 660 -6.73 -14.78 -37.25
CA ARG A 660 -8.11 -14.60 -37.67
C ARG A 660 -8.90 -15.90 -37.66
N ALA A 661 -8.23 -17.00 -37.99
CA ALA A 661 -8.88 -18.30 -38.12
C ALA A 661 -9.00 -19.03 -36.78
N ALA A 662 -8.14 -18.66 -35.78
CA ALA A 662 -8.17 -19.26 -34.47
C ALA A 662 -9.15 -18.49 -33.55
N GLY A 663 -9.81 -19.24 -32.68
CA GLY A 663 -10.78 -18.71 -31.71
C GLY A 663 -12.18 -19.26 -31.94
N PRO A 664 -13.08 -19.04 -30.99
CA PRO A 664 -14.43 -19.58 -31.06
C PRO A 664 -15.38 -18.69 -31.87
N THR A 665 -16.37 -19.34 -32.49
CA THR A 665 -17.49 -18.68 -33.19
C THR A 665 -18.81 -19.01 -32.49
N PHE A 666 -19.69 -18.03 -32.35
CA PHE A 666 -21.07 -18.20 -31.92
C PHE A 666 -22.00 -17.53 -32.91
N ALA A 667 -22.88 -18.31 -33.50
CA ALA A 667 -23.70 -17.91 -34.63
C ALA A 667 -22.81 -17.35 -35.78
N ASN A 668 -22.93 -16.08 -36.09
CA ASN A 668 -22.10 -15.37 -37.09
C ASN A 668 -20.99 -14.51 -36.48
N VAL A 669 -20.85 -14.49 -35.18
CA VAL A 669 -19.82 -13.68 -34.50
C VAL A 669 -18.63 -14.55 -34.14
N HIS A 670 -17.49 -14.27 -34.77
CA HIS A 670 -16.21 -14.91 -34.50
C HIS A 670 -15.33 -14.02 -33.66
N VAL A 671 -14.70 -14.61 -32.64
CA VAL A 671 -13.73 -13.92 -31.74
C VAL A 671 -12.33 -14.45 -32.06
N PRO A 672 -11.54 -13.75 -32.89
CA PRO A 672 -10.22 -14.22 -33.28
C PRO A 672 -9.28 -14.22 -32.09
N THR A 673 -8.25 -15.05 -32.14
CA THR A 673 -7.20 -15.07 -31.14
C THR A 673 -6.31 -13.85 -31.30
N SER A 674 -6.32 -12.95 -30.32
CA SER A 674 -5.50 -11.74 -30.28
C SER A 674 -5.27 -11.27 -28.84
N CYS A 675 -4.22 -10.47 -28.63
CA CYS A 675 -4.08 -9.75 -27.37
C CYS A 675 -5.21 -8.73 -27.25
N ARG A 676 -5.83 -8.66 -26.06
CA ARG A 676 -6.96 -7.78 -25.76
C ARG A 676 -6.54 -6.58 -24.91
N HIS A 677 -5.24 -6.41 -24.64
CA HIS A 677 -4.65 -5.32 -23.87
C HIS A 677 -5.37 -5.03 -22.55
N CYS A 678 -5.81 -6.10 -21.85
CA CYS A 678 -6.60 -6.02 -20.61
C CYS A 678 -5.94 -5.07 -19.59
N GLU A 679 -6.74 -4.33 -18.84
CA GLU A 679 -6.23 -3.49 -17.74
C GLU A 679 -5.57 -4.33 -16.64
N ASP A 680 -6.14 -5.50 -16.33
CA ASP A 680 -5.60 -6.50 -15.40
C ASP A 680 -5.24 -7.80 -16.13
N PRO A 681 -4.04 -7.88 -16.76
CA PRO A 681 -3.66 -8.98 -17.64
C PRO A 681 -3.20 -10.20 -16.84
N HIS A 682 -4.11 -11.11 -16.53
CA HIS A 682 -3.80 -12.38 -15.85
C HIS A 682 -2.75 -13.21 -16.60
N CYS A 683 -2.78 -13.20 -17.94
CA CYS A 683 -1.78 -13.90 -18.75
C CYS A 683 -0.33 -13.43 -18.50
N MET A 684 -0.14 -12.17 -18.13
CA MET A 684 1.20 -11.66 -17.73
C MET A 684 1.56 -12.08 -16.33
N LYS A 685 0.58 -12.01 -15.40
CA LYS A 685 0.80 -12.34 -13.98
C LYS A 685 1.14 -13.82 -13.80
N ASP A 686 0.51 -14.66 -14.61
CA ASP A 686 0.63 -16.11 -14.53
C ASP A 686 1.59 -16.70 -15.59
N CYS A 687 2.33 -15.86 -16.33
CA CYS A 687 3.30 -16.32 -17.32
C CYS A 687 4.60 -16.75 -16.65
N PRO A 688 4.91 -18.05 -16.51
CA PRO A 688 6.08 -18.49 -15.75
C PRO A 688 7.44 -18.00 -16.32
N PRO A 689 7.66 -17.93 -17.66
CA PRO A 689 8.90 -17.46 -18.24
C PRO A 689 8.95 -15.93 -18.42
N ASP A 690 7.95 -15.16 -17.92
CA ASP A 690 7.81 -13.72 -18.18
C ASP A 690 7.92 -13.36 -19.67
N ALA A 691 7.38 -14.26 -20.52
CA ALA A 691 7.42 -14.10 -21.95
C ALA A 691 6.42 -13.06 -22.46
N ILE A 692 5.40 -12.75 -21.66
CA ILE A 692 4.39 -11.72 -21.95
C ILE A 692 4.74 -10.48 -21.16
N ARG A 693 5.06 -9.39 -21.84
CA ARG A 693 5.52 -8.14 -21.24
C ARG A 693 4.65 -6.96 -21.67
N ARG A 694 4.72 -5.90 -20.88
CA ARG A 694 4.07 -4.64 -21.20
C ARG A 694 5.12 -3.55 -21.34
N SER A 695 5.11 -2.86 -22.49
CA SER A 695 5.97 -1.72 -22.75
C SER A 695 5.51 -0.48 -21.93
N PRO A 696 6.34 0.56 -21.79
CA PRO A 696 5.97 1.80 -21.07
C PRO A 696 4.74 2.51 -21.65
N ASN A 697 4.48 2.37 -22.95
CA ASN A 697 3.26 2.87 -23.60
C ASN A 697 2.05 1.94 -23.40
N GLY A 698 2.25 0.83 -22.66
CA GLY A 698 1.22 -0.10 -22.21
C GLY A 698 0.85 -1.18 -23.21
N GLU A 699 1.57 -1.30 -24.30
CA GLU A 699 1.42 -2.41 -25.24
C GLU A 699 1.89 -3.72 -24.61
N VAL A 700 1.09 -4.77 -24.72
CA VAL A 700 1.43 -6.13 -24.28
C VAL A 700 2.04 -6.88 -25.44
N PHE A 701 3.19 -7.50 -25.25
CA PHE A 701 3.94 -8.22 -26.30
C PHE A 701 4.63 -9.47 -25.74
#